data_91d13e5d462fdf67f4979bc96e355f07
#
_entry.id   91d13e5d462fdf67f4979bc96e355f07
#
_cell.length_a   1.000
_cell.length_b   1.000
_cell.length_c   1.000
_cell.angle_alpha   90.00
_cell.angle_beta   90.00
_cell.angle_gamma   90.00
#
_symmetry.space_group_name_H-M   'P 1'
#
loop_
_entity.id
_entity.type
_entity.pdbx_description
1 polymer ?
#
loop_
_entity_poly.entity_id
_entity_poly.type
_entity_poly.pdbx_seq_one_letter_code
_entity_poly.pdbx_strand_id
1 'polypeptide(L)'
;MKNLSLIFILFTFCSGIQSIAQTLVIKGKVTDKNTGEPLAGVNVIIWSTTKGTVTDPDGLYSISAPSNGKIEFAYLSYASQIVNIEGRSTIDIQMVSTNSELDQVVVVGSRRPGRILMESTTPIDVVNVKQSINTTARMDLTSMLNYAAPSINYNKQSGSDGADHIDLATLRGLGPDQSLVLVNGKRRHQTAFVSVFGTRGRGNSGTDLNAFPAAALDRVEILRDGASAQYGSDAIAGVMNLILKKSVGELTANIAYSGYYDKKFNPAFEPDLNQYVYENKLDGNTISADLNYGIKLGKQGGFANFTLNYLSLDKTYRQSLDQNFDAEYGLPVNVVRRAHGDGSLNSTGAFVNAELPVTDELKLYAFGGFNNKSSEAYAFSRNFSGKPNRFITNTSGQLVDIPGIIKKSGDTNTATADSYFNPIIATDVQDFSAAVGIRRENPDGWNWDLSNVTGQNNFHFYGEKTVNASLGDVNKNHFDDGGFKFLQNTTNLNFNREFSGFLEGIGFAAGAELRLEQYELYAGEEASYKNYDPNKTVITGGGDTVFVAGGSQGFPGYQPSDEVNAQRVAAAAYADAELDVTKDFLVSAAVRLENYNDFGFTHNYKLASRYLINNKLNIRGSLSTGFRAPSLQQINFSSTFTTVQGGNISEVKIAPNDNSITKAAGIPELKQEESVNASLGFAWKAMPQLSISCDLYWVNIKDRVVLSGQFDASDNTLDPAFTAELNRLRVGLAQFFANAVNTTNKGIDLVFDYNRKFGVNRIRLLAMGNIQEMTIDKINVPEKLNDTESHRKQFLSDREQAFILASAPPVKLGFNLEYGYKKLGIGTRFTYFGKIKILGYGEDGLGIAPQVPNDDNTGYLPDEYIYNSKWVTDIYASCQITKNLNINVGVDNLLNIHPDLGAVKGAKWWAFNNETGGPWDAVQMGGNGMRMFARLGFVF
;
A
#
# COMPACT_ATOMS: atom_id res chain seq x y z
N MET A 1 16.87 53.75 17.53
CA MET A 1 17.89 53.01 18.26
C MET A 1 17.71 53.18 19.77
N LYS A 2 16.61 52.70 20.36
CA LYS A 2 16.37 52.72 21.81
C LYS A 2 15.59 51.49 22.32
N ASN A 3 15.41 50.43 21.51
CA ASN A 3 14.66 49.26 21.94
C ASN A 3 15.45 47.94 21.79
N LEU A 4 16.79 47.99 21.64
CA LEU A 4 17.63 46.78 21.54
C LEU A 4 18.35 46.41 22.84
N SER A 5 18.27 47.26 23.89
CA SER A 5 18.98 47.04 25.16
C SER A 5 18.18 46.29 26.23
N LEU A 6 16.90 46.01 26.00
CA LEU A 6 16.06 45.30 26.98
C LEU A 6 16.05 43.78 26.77
N ILE A 7 16.47 43.29 25.59
CA ILE A 7 16.53 41.86 25.31
C ILE A 7 17.83 41.20 25.79
N PHE A 8 18.88 42.01 26.01
CA PHE A 8 20.18 41.48 26.47
C PHE A 8 20.26 41.30 28.00
N ILE A 9 19.37 41.93 28.76
CA ILE A 9 19.35 41.83 30.25
C ILE A 9 18.53 40.63 30.72
N LEU A 10 17.65 40.07 29.90
CA LEU A 10 16.89 38.83 30.25
C LEU A 10 17.69 37.56 30.04
N PHE A 11 18.82 37.58 29.33
CA PHE A 11 19.64 36.39 29.04
C PHE A 11 20.77 36.13 30.05
N THR A 12 21.00 37.05 31.00
CA THR A 12 22.15 36.99 31.94
C THR A 12 21.76 36.57 33.37
N PHE A 13 20.49 36.19 33.64
CA PHE A 13 20.05 35.79 34.99
C PHE A 13 19.66 34.30 35.13
N CYS A 14 19.95 33.46 34.15
CA CYS A 14 19.77 31.99 34.23
C CYS A 14 21.08 31.20 34.26
N SER A 15 22.13 31.77 34.80
CA SER A 15 23.36 31.00 35.08
C SER A 15 23.49 30.73 36.56
N GLY A 16 23.20 29.47 36.94
CA GLY A 16 23.79 28.98 38.16
C GLY A 16 22.84 28.37 39.17
N ILE A 17 22.62 27.13 39.12
CA ILE A 17 22.91 26.19 40.23
C ILE A 17 23.11 24.82 39.53
N GLN A 18 24.33 24.45 39.21
CA GLN A 18 24.67 23.05 38.95
C GLN A 18 24.51 22.30 40.28
N SER A 19 23.37 21.67 40.45
CA SER A 19 23.19 20.66 41.48
C SER A 19 24.05 19.46 41.01
N ILE A 20 25.17 19.24 41.67
CA ILE A 20 26.00 18.02 41.48
C ILE A 20 25.13 16.86 41.92
N ALA A 21 24.49 16.19 40.98
CA ALA A 21 23.72 14.98 41.27
C ALA A 21 24.66 13.91 41.85
N GLN A 22 24.46 13.54 43.10
CA GLN A 22 25.21 12.52 43.78
C GLN A 22 24.98 11.17 43.06
N THR A 23 26.04 10.58 42.48
CA THR A 23 25.98 9.29 41.80
C THR A 23 25.92 8.19 42.86
N LEU A 24 24.91 7.30 42.72
CA LEU A 24 24.68 6.16 43.64
C LEU A 24 24.86 4.86 42.91
N VAL A 25 25.46 3.84 43.54
CA VAL A 25 25.46 2.47 43.02
C VAL A 25 24.15 1.80 43.44
N ILE A 26 23.33 1.47 42.43
CA ILE A 26 22.04 0.82 42.60
C ILE A 26 22.17 -0.66 42.24
N LYS A 27 21.71 -1.50 43.12
CA LYS A 27 21.65 -2.95 42.95
C LYS A 27 20.20 -3.43 43.05
N GLY A 28 19.96 -4.62 42.52
CA GLY A 28 18.63 -5.23 42.68
C GLY A 28 18.49 -6.51 41.89
N LYS A 29 17.33 -7.10 42.01
CA LYS A 29 16.97 -8.36 41.33
C LYS A 29 15.79 -8.10 40.40
N VAL A 30 15.87 -8.63 39.19
CA VAL A 30 14.77 -8.62 38.23
C VAL A 30 14.19 -10.03 38.12
N THR A 31 12.87 -10.12 38.33
CA THR A 31 12.15 -11.41 38.27
C THR A 31 10.91 -11.27 37.38
N ASP A 32 10.41 -12.39 36.87
CA ASP A 32 9.10 -12.46 36.23
C ASP A 32 8.00 -12.30 37.29
N LYS A 33 7.06 -11.41 37.08
CA LYS A 33 5.99 -11.11 38.02
C LYS A 33 5.03 -12.28 38.24
N ASN A 34 4.84 -13.15 37.23
CA ASN A 34 3.88 -14.24 37.27
C ASN A 34 4.49 -15.53 37.78
N THR A 35 5.78 -15.80 37.48
CA THR A 35 6.46 -17.04 37.86
C THR A 35 7.39 -16.87 39.03
N GLY A 36 7.84 -15.64 39.32
CA GLY A 36 8.86 -15.34 40.34
C GLY A 36 10.29 -15.75 39.93
N GLU A 37 10.48 -16.32 38.74
CA GLU A 37 11.77 -16.75 38.24
C GLU A 37 12.68 -15.55 37.94
N PRO A 38 14.00 -15.67 38.19
CA PRO A 38 14.94 -14.60 37.84
C PRO A 38 15.05 -14.44 36.33
N LEU A 39 15.16 -13.19 35.86
CA LEU A 39 15.30 -12.87 34.45
C LEU A 39 16.75 -12.48 34.16
N ALA A 40 17.46 -13.36 33.47
CA ALA A 40 18.80 -13.11 32.97
C ALA A 40 18.81 -12.34 31.65
N GLY A 41 19.76 -11.41 31.49
CA GLY A 41 19.91 -10.67 30.26
C GLY A 41 18.94 -9.47 30.09
N VAL A 42 18.24 -9.04 31.15
CA VAL A 42 17.45 -7.83 31.14
C VAL A 42 18.37 -6.61 30.99
N ASN A 43 18.10 -5.76 30.00
CA ASN A 43 18.79 -4.48 29.87
C ASN A 43 18.34 -3.54 30.97
N VAL A 44 19.27 -3.03 31.77
CA VAL A 44 19.05 -2.08 32.85
C VAL A 44 19.77 -0.80 32.46
N ILE A 45 19.05 0.20 32.04
CA ILE A 45 19.60 1.41 31.40
C ILE A 45 19.19 2.63 32.23
N ILE A 46 20.10 3.55 32.46
CA ILE A 46 19.74 4.85 33.03
C ILE A 46 18.88 5.55 31.99
N TRP A 47 17.63 5.82 32.36
CA TRP A 47 16.63 6.41 31.47
C TRP A 47 17.18 7.61 30.70
N SER A 48 16.91 7.60 29.40
CA SER A 48 17.40 8.63 28.46
C SER A 48 18.93 8.70 28.30
N THR A 49 19.66 7.67 28.74
CA THR A 49 21.11 7.55 28.49
C THR A 49 21.42 6.20 27.85
N THR A 50 22.63 6.06 27.38
CA THR A 50 23.14 4.77 26.88
C THR A 50 23.93 3.99 27.95
N LYS A 51 23.99 4.51 29.17
CA LYS A 51 24.67 3.85 30.29
C LYS A 51 23.75 2.79 30.86
N GLY A 52 24.19 1.54 30.76
CA GLY A 52 23.40 0.41 31.21
C GLY A 52 24.26 -0.77 31.62
N THR A 53 23.61 -1.76 32.18
CA THR A 53 24.11 -3.07 32.49
C THR A 53 23.09 -4.11 32.10
N VAL A 54 23.40 -5.39 32.17
CA VAL A 54 22.46 -6.48 31.99
C VAL A 54 22.39 -7.32 33.25
N THR A 55 21.24 -7.94 33.51
CA THR A 55 21.11 -8.87 34.64
C THR A 55 21.90 -10.17 34.38
N ASP A 56 22.51 -10.71 35.43
CA ASP A 56 23.18 -12.01 35.43
C ASP A 56 22.16 -13.20 35.41
N PRO A 57 22.63 -14.47 35.39
CA PRO A 57 21.75 -15.64 35.40
C PRO A 57 20.80 -15.72 36.61
N ASP A 58 21.16 -15.10 37.73
CA ASP A 58 20.31 -15.03 38.94
C ASP A 58 19.38 -13.82 38.96
N GLY A 59 19.32 -13.03 37.82
CA GLY A 59 18.56 -11.83 37.68
C GLY A 59 19.11 -10.61 38.40
N LEU A 60 20.35 -10.67 38.91
CA LEU A 60 20.97 -9.58 39.69
C LEU A 60 21.62 -8.55 38.74
N TYR A 61 21.51 -7.26 39.10
CA TYR A 61 22.19 -6.17 38.39
C TYR A 61 22.87 -5.18 39.36
N SER A 62 23.83 -4.44 38.83
CA SER A 62 24.46 -3.32 39.53
C SER A 62 24.76 -2.21 38.53
N ILE A 63 24.25 -0.98 38.78
CA ILE A 63 24.43 0.17 37.91
C ILE A 63 24.74 1.41 38.75
N SER A 64 25.60 2.29 38.23
CA SER A 64 25.89 3.59 38.85
C SER A 64 25.10 4.68 38.15
N ALA A 65 24.15 5.33 38.85
CA ALA A 65 23.25 6.31 38.31
C ALA A 65 23.07 7.53 39.25
N PRO A 66 22.62 8.69 38.73
CA PRO A 66 22.27 9.85 39.58
C PRO A 66 21.16 9.48 40.55
N SER A 67 21.26 9.93 41.80
CA SER A 67 20.33 9.63 42.88
C SER A 67 18.87 10.09 42.62
N ASN A 68 18.70 11.09 41.77
CA ASN A 68 17.40 11.62 41.32
C ASN A 68 17.01 11.15 39.91
N GLY A 69 17.78 10.25 39.31
CA GLY A 69 17.53 9.71 37.95
C GLY A 69 16.42 8.66 37.92
N LYS A 70 16.22 8.12 36.70
CA LYS A 70 15.31 6.99 36.45
C LYS A 70 16.09 5.85 35.82
N ILE A 71 15.66 4.62 36.01
CA ILE A 71 16.20 3.41 35.38
C ILE A 71 15.12 2.77 34.54
N GLU A 72 15.43 2.41 33.31
CA GLU A 72 14.62 1.60 32.44
C GLU A 72 15.08 0.14 32.49
N PHE A 73 14.13 -0.77 32.63
CA PHE A 73 14.30 -2.21 32.53
C PHE A 73 13.61 -2.69 31.27
N ALA A 74 14.37 -3.20 30.29
CA ALA A 74 13.85 -3.69 29.01
C ALA A 74 14.34 -5.11 28.75
N TYR A 75 13.40 -5.99 28.42
CA TYR A 75 13.68 -7.39 28.11
C TYR A 75 12.75 -7.90 27.02
N LEU A 76 13.25 -8.77 26.14
CA LEU A 76 12.46 -9.32 25.05
C LEU A 76 11.22 -10.06 25.58
N SER A 77 10.05 -9.74 25.07
CA SER A 77 8.75 -10.26 25.52
C SER A 77 8.30 -9.80 26.91
N TYR A 78 8.86 -8.70 27.43
CA TYR A 78 8.41 -8.09 28.68
C TYR A 78 8.14 -6.60 28.47
N ALA A 79 7.16 -6.05 29.20
CA ALA A 79 6.91 -4.63 29.21
C ALA A 79 8.12 -3.89 29.82
N SER A 80 8.67 -2.92 29.11
CA SER A 80 9.69 -2.03 29.67
C SER A 80 9.10 -1.27 30.87
N GLN A 81 9.90 -1.15 31.94
CA GLN A 81 9.50 -0.43 33.15
C GLN A 81 10.52 0.67 33.44
N ILE A 82 10.03 1.87 33.67
CA ILE A 82 10.84 3.01 34.07
C ILE A 82 10.56 3.28 35.55
N VAL A 83 11.62 3.28 36.35
CA VAL A 83 11.52 3.44 37.80
C VAL A 83 12.38 4.61 38.26
N ASN A 84 11.82 5.51 39.05
CA ASN A 84 12.54 6.61 39.68
C ASN A 84 13.49 6.03 40.74
N ILE A 85 14.73 6.53 40.79
CA ILE A 85 15.74 6.10 41.79
C ILE A 85 15.42 6.64 43.18
N GLU A 86 15.13 7.91 43.29
CA GLU A 86 14.70 8.57 44.54
C GLU A 86 15.65 8.30 45.73
N GLY A 87 16.96 8.30 45.45
CA GLY A 87 17.98 8.04 46.46
C GLY A 87 18.08 6.55 46.91
N ARG A 88 17.34 5.63 46.35
CA ARG A 88 17.38 4.22 46.70
C ARG A 88 18.63 3.54 46.17
N SER A 89 19.32 2.79 47.00
CA SER A 89 20.47 1.97 46.63
C SER A 89 20.10 0.52 46.22
N THR A 90 18.89 0.09 46.52
CA THR A 90 18.35 -1.21 46.12
C THR A 90 16.99 -1.03 45.45
N ILE A 91 16.82 -1.56 44.23
CA ILE A 91 15.58 -1.53 43.46
C ILE A 91 15.37 -2.92 42.86
N ASP A 92 14.45 -3.69 43.44
CA ASP A 92 14.02 -4.98 42.91
C ASP A 92 12.84 -4.75 41.96
N ILE A 93 12.84 -5.43 40.82
CA ILE A 93 11.85 -5.26 39.77
C ILE A 93 11.18 -6.59 39.44
N GLN A 94 9.86 -6.53 39.34
CA GLN A 94 9.06 -7.62 38.81
C GLN A 94 8.57 -7.20 37.40
N MET A 95 9.18 -7.75 36.37
CA MET A 95 8.78 -7.48 34.99
C MET A 95 7.55 -8.30 34.62
N VAL A 96 6.64 -7.66 33.90
CA VAL A 96 5.45 -8.31 33.38
C VAL A 96 5.76 -8.80 31.97
N SER A 97 5.64 -10.11 31.73
CA SER A 97 5.78 -10.61 30.37
C SER A 97 4.69 -10.01 29.48
N THR A 98 5.05 -9.46 28.35
CA THR A 98 4.12 -8.95 27.35
C THR A 98 3.46 -10.11 26.63
N ASN A 99 2.48 -10.70 27.24
CA ASN A 99 1.62 -11.67 26.61
C ASN A 99 0.44 -11.01 25.87
N SER A 100 0.26 -9.70 26.03
CA SER A 100 -0.81 -8.90 25.40
C SER A 100 -0.18 -7.85 24.48
N GLU A 101 -0.71 -7.71 23.26
CA GLU A 101 -0.33 -6.64 22.33
C GLU A 101 -0.53 -5.24 22.94
N LEU A 102 -1.49 -5.08 23.84
CA LEU A 102 -1.82 -3.81 24.51
C LEU A 102 -0.70 -3.25 25.42
N ASP A 103 0.29 -4.04 25.78
CA ASP A 103 1.44 -3.61 26.58
C ASP A 103 2.62 -3.12 25.73
N GLN A 104 2.51 -3.13 24.39
CA GLN A 104 3.56 -2.69 23.49
C GLN A 104 3.67 -1.17 23.44
N VAL A 105 4.90 -0.67 23.38
CA VAL A 105 5.17 0.75 23.15
C VAL A 105 5.01 1.07 21.68
N VAL A 106 4.25 2.12 21.37
CA VAL A 106 3.98 2.59 20.01
C VAL A 106 4.59 3.98 19.78
N VAL A 107 4.89 4.26 18.52
CA VAL A 107 5.51 5.54 18.09
C VAL A 107 4.47 6.48 17.48
N VAL A 108 3.42 5.92 16.85
CA VAL A 108 2.34 6.71 16.24
C VAL A 108 1.22 7.05 17.25
N GLY A 109 0.46 8.08 16.95
CA GLY A 109 -0.71 8.49 17.72
C GLY A 109 -0.42 9.38 18.92
N SER A 110 0.84 9.51 19.34
CA SER A 110 1.29 10.43 20.38
C SER A 110 2.67 10.99 20.06
N ARG A 111 2.94 12.22 20.48
CA ARG A 111 4.28 12.83 20.42
C ARG A 111 5.07 12.65 21.72
N ARG A 112 4.47 12.01 22.73
CA ARG A 112 5.15 11.63 23.98
C ARG A 112 5.84 10.28 23.82
N PRO A 113 7.14 10.17 24.15
CA PRO A 113 7.84 8.91 24.09
C PRO A 113 7.33 7.91 25.12
N GLY A 114 7.39 6.61 24.81
CA GLY A 114 7.12 5.53 25.75
C GLY A 114 5.63 5.22 26.00
N ARG A 115 4.68 5.77 25.24
CA ARG A 115 3.26 5.40 25.35
C ARG A 115 3.04 3.95 24.95
N ILE A 116 2.32 3.22 25.80
CA ILE A 116 1.87 1.86 25.49
C ILE A 116 0.52 1.90 24.77
N LEU A 117 0.26 0.87 23.97
CA LEU A 117 -0.97 0.76 23.17
C LEU A 117 -2.24 0.88 24.03
N MET A 118 -2.22 0.32 25.24
CA MET A 118 -3.32 0.42 26.21
C MET A 118 -3.64 1.85 26.63
N GLU A 119 -2.69 2.78 26.52
CA GLU A 119 -2.86 4.19 26.91
C GLU A 119 -3.12 5.11 25.71
N SER A 120 -3.22 4.57 24.50
CA SER A 120 -3.48 5.36 23.30
C SER A 120 -4.88 5.97 23.31
N THR A 121 -4.97 7.25 22.88
CA THR A 121 -6.23 7.95 22.63
C THR A 121 -6.91 7.53 21.32
N THR A 122 -6.21 6.76 20.48
CA THR A 122 -6.63 6.38 19.13
C THR A 122 -6.36 4.90 18.88
N PRO A 123 -7.10 4.25 17.96
CA PRO A 123 -6.90 2.85 17.64
C PRO A 123 -5.61 2.62 16.84
N ILE A 124 -4.75 1.74 17.33
CA ILE A 124 -3.49 1.36 16.68
C ILE A 124 -3.41 -0.16 16.65
N ASP A 125 -3.06 -0.73 15.49
CA ASP A 125 -2.65 -2.13 15.38
C ASP A 125 -1.14 -2.22 15.31
N VAL A 126 -0.57 -3.23 15.92
CA VAL A 126 0.86 -3.53 15.86
C VAL A 126 1.06 -4.90 15.23
N VAL A 127 1.59 -4.94 14.02
CA VAL A 127 1.86 -6.17 13.30
C VAL A 127 3.32 -6.55 13.48
N ASN A 128 3.58 -7.66 14.17
CA ASN A 128 4.92 -8.22 14.28
C ASN A 128 5.32 -8.91 12.97
N VAL A 129 6.26 -8.30 12.24
CA VAL A 129 6.63 -8.75 10.90
C VAL A 129 7.27 -10.13 10.91
N LYS A 130 8.18 -10.40 11.86
CA LYS A 130 8.86 -11.71 11.98
C LYS A 130 7.87 -12.86 12.21
N GLN A 131 6.87 -12.65 13.07
CA GLN A 131 5.83 -13.65 13.31
C GLN A 131 4.96 -13.86 12.08
N SER A 132 4.52 -12.77 11.45
CA SER A 132 3.63 -12.82 10.30
C SER A 132 4.26 -13.50 9.09
N ILE A 133 5.53 -13.22 8.78
CA ILE A 133 6.27 -13.84 7.68
C ILE A 133 6.36 -15.37 7.86
N ASN A 134 6.61 -15.85 9.06
CA ASN A 134 6.85 -17.27 9.32
C ASN A 134 5.61 -18.14 9.18
N THR A 135 4.42 -17.56 9.11
CA THR A 135 3.14 -18.27 9.12
C THR A 135 2.41 -18.24 7.77
N THR A 136 3.09 -17.85 6.67
CA THR A 136 2.44 -17.67 5.37
C THR A 136 3.40 -17.92 4.20
N ALA A 137 2.85 -18.30 3.05
CA ALA A 137 3.54 -18.34 1.78
C ALA A 137 3.80 -16.94 1.17
N ARG A 138 3.16 -15.90 1.72
CA ARG A 138 3.26 -14.52 1.22
C ARG A 138 4.62 -13.96 1.61
N MET A 139 5.39 -13.54 0.61
CA MET A 139 6.79 -13.15 0.80
C MET A 139 7.01 -11.64 0.68
N ASP A 140 5.97 -10.92 0.30
CA ASP A 140 5.94 -9.46 0.22
C ASP A 140 5.14 -8.85 1.39
N LEU A 141 5.49 -7.60 1.73
CA LEU A 141 4.92 -6.90 2.88
C LEU A 141 3.43 -6.63 2.73
N THR A 142 3.01 -6.19 1.55
CA THR A 142 1.63 -5.77 1.29
C THR A 142 0.66 -6.95 1.38
N SER A 143 1.00 -8.09 0.74
CA SER A 143 0.21 -9.32 0.85
C SER A 143 0.15 -9.85 2.28
N MET A 144 1.25 -9.76 3.02
CA MET A 144 1.28 -10.17 4.43
C MET A 144 0.34 -9.30 5.28
N LEU A 145 0.41 -7.98 5.13
CA LEU A 145 -0.43 -7.05 5.89
C LEU A 145 -1.92 -7.22 5.58
N ASN A 146 -2.28 -7.56 4.33
CA ASN A 146 -3.67 -7.85 3.94
C ASN A 146 -4.32 -8.96 4.78
N TYR A 147 -3.54 -9.91 5.29
CA TYR A 147 -4.05 -11.00 6.14
C TYR A 147 -3.77 -10.80 7.64
N ALA A 148 -2.80 -9.94 7.98
CA ALA A 148 -2.45 -9.64 9.37
C ALA A 148 -3.27 -8.49 9.97
N ALA A 149 -3.84 -7.60 9.14
CA ALA A 149 -4.64 -6.45 9.55
C ALA A 149 -5.92 -6.35 8.70
N PRO A 150 -7.11 -6.69 9.20
CA PRO A 150 -8.34 -6.72 8.41
C PRO A 150 -8.75 -5.39 7.79
N SER A 151 -8.36 -4.27 8.38
CA SER A 151 -8.59 -2.93 7.84
C SER A 151 -7.72 -2.58 6.62
N ILE A 152 -6.63 -3.34 6.39
CA ILE A 152 -5.81 -3.23 5.18
C ILE A 152 -6.37 -4.14 4.09
N ASN A 153 -6.51 -3.62 2.88
CA ASN A 153 -6.99 -4.37 1.73
C ASN A 153 -6.01 -4.25 0.57
N TYR A 154 -5.65 -5.40 0.04
CA TYR A 154 -4.77 -5.53 -1.10
C TYR A 154 -5.07 -6.82 -1.85
N ASN A 155 -5.06 -6.76 -3.18
CA ASN A 155 -4.97 -7.92 -4.06
C ASN A 155 -4.10 -7.55 -5.26
N LYS A 156 -3.25 -8.47 -5.69
CA LYS A 156 -2.45 -8.30 -6.90
C LYS A 156 -3.36 -8.04 -8.08
N GLN A 157 -3.06 -6.99 -8.84
CA GLN A 157 -3.75 -6.72 -10.10
C GLN A 157 -3.17 -7.61 -11.20
N SER A 158 -4.01 -7.98 -12.18
CA SER A 158 -3.61 -8.78 -13.35
C SER A 158 -4.36 -8.28 -14.56
N GLY A 159 -3.65 -7.97 -15.66
CA GLY A 159 -4.21 -7.40 -16.86
C GLY A 159 -4.66 -5.94 -16.66
N SER A 160 -3.96 -5.21 -15.83
CA SER A 160 -4.26 -3.82 -15.44
C SER A 160 -3.11 -2.86 -15.81
N ASP A 161 -2.39 -3.16 -16.88
CA ASP A 161 -1.26 -2.37 -17.39
C ASP A 161 -0.24 -2.05 -16.28
N GLY A 162 0.08 -0.77 -16.03
CA GLY A 162 1.04 -0.37 -15.01
C GLY A 162 0.69 -0.82 -13.58
N ALA A 163 -0.59 -1.03 -13.27
CA ALA A 163 -1.02 -1.49 -11.94
C ALA A 163 -0.64 -2.95 -11.65
N ASP A 164 -0.27 -3.74 -12.66
CA ASP A 164 0.25 -5.10 -12.47
C ASP A 164 1.63 -5.12 -11.79
N HIS A 165 2.37 -4.02 -11.87
CA HIS A 165 3.77 -3.91 -11.49
C HIS A 165 4.00 -3.24 -10.13
N ILE A 166 2.93 -2.72 -9.50
CA ILE A 166 3.01 -2.00 -8.23
C ILE A 166 1.92 -2.45 -7.26
N ASP A 167 2.24 -2.40 -5.99
CA ASP A 167 1.39 -2.99 -4.95
C ASP A 167 0.88 -1.92 -3.98
N LEU A 168 -0.22 -1.26 -4.35
CA LEU A 168 -0.87 -0.22 -3.57
C LEU A 168 -1.91 -0.82 -2.62
N ALA A 169 -1.73 -0.64 -1.31
CA ALA A 169 -2.68 -1.07 -0.29
C ALA A 169 -3.65 0.05 0.09
N THR A 170 -4.86 -0.32 0.46
CA THR A 170 -5.87 0.60 0.99
C THR A 170 -6.11 0.32 2.47
N LEU A 171 -6.43 1.36 3.22
CA LEU A 171 -6.83 1.28 4.63
C LEU A 171 -8.31 1.63 4.75
N ARG A 172 -9.11 0.73 5.34
CA ARG A 172 -10.57 0.89 5.47
C ARG A 172 -11.28 1.19 4.14
N GLY A 173 -10.78 0.62 3.02
CA GLY A 173 -11.34 0.83 1.70
C GLY A 173 -11.20 2.24 1.12
N LEU A 174 -10.49 3.15 1.79
CA LEU A 174 -10.15 4.47 1.26
C LEU A 174 -8.98 4.37 0.27
N GLY A 175 -8.75 5.42 -0.52
CA GLY A 175 -7.69 5.42 -1.52
C GLY A 175 -6.29 5.14 -0.93
N PRO A 176 -5.38 4.50 -1.68
CA PRO A 176 -4.03 4.24 -1.20
C PRO A 176 -3.25 5.53 -0.91
N ASP A 177 -3.59 6.63 -1.57
CA ASP A 177 -3.05 7.98 -1.35
C ASP A 177 -3.73 8.75 -0.21
N GLN A 178 -4.80 8.18 0.38
CA GLN A 178 -5.47 8.70 1.58
C GLN A 178 -4.92 8.08 2.88
N SER A 179 -3.84 7.30 2.78
CA SER A 179 -3.11 6.67 3.89
C SER A 179 -1.66 7.10 3.87
N LEU A 180 -1.21 7.75 4.95
CA LEU A 180 0.16 8.18 5.07
C LEU A 180 1.08 7.03 5.48
N VAL A 181 2.20 6.86 4.79
CA VAL A 181 3.24 5.91 5.17
C VAL A 181 4.44 6.64 5.77
N LEU A 182 4.91 6.16 6.92
CA LEU A 182 6.09 6.63 7.61
C LEU A 182 7.13 5.49 7.72
N VAL A 183 8.40 5.86 7.82
CA VAL A 183 9.50 4.95 8.19
C VAL A 183 10.19 5.56 9.41
N ASN A 184 10.25 4.82 10.52
CA ASN A 184 10.75 5.32 11.81
C ASN A 184 10.15 6.70 12.19
N GLY A 185 8.85 6.94 11.87
CA GLY A 185 8.16 8.19 12.16
C GLY A 185 8.42 9.34 11.18
N LYS A 186 9.15 9.15 10.08
CA LYS A 186 9.40 10.14 9.04
C LYS A 186 8.63 9.81 7.77
N ARG A 187 8.06 10.82 7.10
CA ARG A 187 7.25 10.68 5.89
C ARG A 187 8.00 9.97 4.78
N ARG A 188 7.36 8.97 4.18
CA ARG A 188 7.81 8.27 2.98
C ARG A 188 7.25 8.95 1.74
N HIS A 189 8.02 9.00 0.65
CA HIS A 189 7.54 9.45 -0.65
C HIS A 189 6.54 8.48 -1.28
N GLN A 190 5.70 8.99 -2.16
CA GLN A 190 4.80 8.22 -3.00
C GLN A 190 5.55 7.64 -4.21
N THR A 191 4.90 6.73 -4.95
CA THR A 191 5.38 6.26 -6.24
C THR A 191 5.19 7.33 -7.31
N ALA A 192 5.93 7.23 -8.40
CA ALA A 192 5.70 8.06 -9.57
C ALA A 192 4.42 7.65 -10.34
N PHE A 193 3.92 6.45 -10.09
CA PHE A 193 2.78 5.85 -10.76
C PHE A 193 1.44 6.41 -10.27
N VAL A 194 0.51 6.65 -11.20
CA VAL A 194 -0.92 6.83 -10.94
C VAL A 194 -1.70 5.72 -11.64
N SER A 195 -2.60 5.08 -10.92
CA SER A 195 -3.39 3.96 -11.45
C SER A 195 -4.51 4.49 -12.32
N VAL A 196 -4.42 4.30 -13.63
CA VAL A 196 -5.46 4.75 -14.58
C VAL A 196 -6.26 3.60 -15.16
N PHE A 197 -5.77 2.37 -15.00
CA PHE A 197 -6.41 1.15 -15.43
C PHE A 197 -6.45 0.15 -14.26
N GLY A 198 -7.40 -0.80 -14.29
CA GLY A 198 -7.62 -1.72 -13.18
C GLY A 198 -8.73 -1.24 -12.25
N THR A 199 -9.11 -2.09 -11.30
CA THR A 199 -10.30 -1.90 -10.47
C THR A 199 -10.01 -1.25 -9.13
N ARG A 200 -8.93 -1.65 -8.48
CA ARG A 200 -8.58 -1.16 -7.14
C ARG A 200 -7.61 0.01 -7.22
N GLY A 201 -7.92 1.07 -6.50
CA GLY A 201 -7.09 2.27 -6.46
C GLY A 201 -7.07 3.06 -7.76
N ARG A 202 -8.06 2.87 -8.65
CA ARG A 202 -8.20 3.60 -9.90
C ARG A 202 -8.28 5.11 -9.64
N GLY A 203 -7.48 5.87 -10.37
CA GLY A 203 -7.33 7.30 -10.19
C GLY A 203 -6.39 7.73 -9.06
N ASN A 204 -5.82 6.79 -8.29
CA ASN A 204 -4.99 7.11 -7.15
C ASN A 204 -3.49 6.85 -7.42
N SER A 205 -2.65 7.58 -6.73
CA SER A 205 -1.25 7.26 -6.47
C SER A 205 -1.13 6.67 -5.05
N GLY A 206 0.07 6.45 -4.54
CA GLY A 206 0.26 5.96 -3.18
C GLY A 206 1.69 5.55 -2.91
N THR A 207 1.94 4.91 -1.79
CA THR A 207 3.26 4.39 -1.45
C THR A 207 3.33 2.89 -1.72
N ASP A 208 4.36 2.45 -2.44
CA ASP A 208 4.65 1.03 -2.62
C ASP A 208 5.30 0.46 -1.34
N LEU A 209 4.53 -0.31 -0.58
CA LEU A 209 5.02 -0.96 0.63
C LEU A 209 6.03 -2.07 0.32
N ASN A 210 5.98 -2.67 -0.87
CA ASN A 210 6.88 -3.72 -1.30
C ASN A 210 8.24 -3.20 -1.81
N ALA A 211 8.45 -1.87 -1.80
CA ALA A 211 9.79 -1.29 -1.88
C ALA A 211 10.61 -1.54 -0.61
N PHE A 212 9.96 -1.99 0.49
CA PHE A 212 10.64 -2.35 1.74
C PHE A 212 10.69 -3.87 1.92
N PRO A 213 11.89 -4.45 2.09
CA PRO A 213 11.97 -5.85 2.46
C PRO A 213 11.43 -6.04 3.88
N ALA A 214 10.54 -7.00 4.03
CA ALA A 214 9.97 -7.32 5.33
C ALA A 214 11.06 -7.72 6.36
N ALA A 215 12.20 -8.24 5.90
CA ALA A 215 13.37 -8.58 6.72
C ALA A 215 14.03 -7.35 7.38
N ALA A 216 13.86 -6.13 6.85
CA ALA A 216 14.37 -4.90 7.46
C ALA A 216 13.50 -4.41 8.62
N LEU A 217 12.26 -4.90 8.72
CA LEU A 217 11.27 -4.40 9.66
C LEU A 217 11.26 -5.22 10.96
N ASP A 218 11.10 -4.52 12.06
CA ASP A 218 10.76 -5.08 13.36
C ASP A 218 9.23 -5.29 13.45
N ARG A 219 8.47 -4.22 13.18
CA ARG A 219 7.02 -4.21 13.20
C ARG A 219 6.44 -3.14 12.29
N VAL A 220 5.14 -3.23 12.02
CA VAL A 220 4.34 -2.18 11.39
C VAL A 220 3.28 -1.71 12.39
N GLU A 221 3.24 -0.41 12.63
CA GLU A 221 2.22 0.24 13.45
C GLU A 221 1.19 0.89 12.52
N ILE A 222 -0.10 0.58 12.70
CA ILE A 222 -1.19 1.07 11.85
C ILE A 222 -2.13 1.88 12.71
N LEU A 223 -2.02 3.19 12.64
CA LEU A 223 -2.95 4.13 13.27
C LEU A 223 -4.20 4.23 12.40
N ARG A 224 -5.32 3.73 12.90
CA ARG A 224 -6.61 3.69 12.23
C ARG A 224 -7.51 4.87 12.64
N ASP A 225 -6.99 6.10 12.44
CA ASP A 225 -7.70 7.33 12.77
C ASP A 225 -7.19 8.49 11.94
N GLY A 226 -8.04 9.49 11.67
CA GLY A 226 -7.61 10.71 11.00
C GLY A 226 -6.49 11.40 11.79
N ALA A 227 -5.39 11.70 11.11
CA ALA A 227 -4.17 12.18 11.76
C ALA A 227 -3.47 13.32 11.02
N SER A 228 -4.17 14.02 10.11
CA SER A 228 -3.58 15.12 9.34
C SER A 228 -3.11 16.28 10.21
N ALA A 229 -3.77 16.55 11.34
CA ALA A 229 -3.31 17.57 12.31
C ALA A 229 -1.95 17.22 12.94
N GLN A 230 -1.59 15.95 13.02
CA GLN A 230 -0.33 15.48 13.61
C GLN A 230 0.76 15.24 12.55
N TYR A 231 0.39 14.69 11.38
CA TYR A 231 1.34 14.19 10.38
C TYR A 231 1.23 14.86 9.00
N GLY A 232 0.23 15.72 8.78
CA GLY A 232 0.02 16.46 7.54
C GLY A 232 -0.84 15.73 6.50
N SER A 233 -0.75 16.18 5.26
CA SER A 233 -1.47 15.64 4.12
C SER A 233 -1.43 14.11 4.06
N ASP A 234 -2.46 13.50 3.46
CA ASP A 234 -2.61 12.07 3.16
C ASP A 234 -3.04 11.20 4.36
N ALA A 235 -2.98 11.71 5.60
CA ALA A 235 -3.37 10.96 6.79
C ALA A 235 -4.90 11.04 7.07
N ILE A 236 -5.73 10.80 6.03
CA ILE A 236 -7.19 10.77 6.13
C ILE A 236 -7.67 9.44 6.71
N ALA A 237 -7.30 8.33 6.08
CA ALA A 237 -7.66 6.97 6.51
C ALA A 237 -6.90 6.57 7.77
N GLY A 238 -5.66 7.04 7.88
CA GLY A 238 -4.75 6.71 8.95
C GLY A 238 -3.28 6.82 8.57
N VAL A 239 -2.43 6.22 9.40
CA VAL A 239 -0.97 6.24 9.23
C VAL A 239 -0.42 4.83 9.37
N MET A 240 0.40 4.40 8.44
CA MET A 240 1.20 3.18 8.53
C MET A 240 2.65 3.54 8.80
N ASN A 241 3.20 3.12 9.95
CA ASN A 241 4.58 3.41 10.33
C ASN A 241 5.42 2.13 10.33
N LEU A 242 6.38 2.08 9.43
CA LEU A 242 7.32 0.98 9.27
C LEU A 242 8.49 1.19 10.25
N ILE A 243 8.61 0.34 11.27
CA ILE A 243 9.69 0.41 12.25
C ILE A 243 10.81 -0.53 11.82
N LEU A 244 11.98 0.05 11.56
CA LEU A 244 13.17 -0.69 11.15
C LEU A 244 13.85 -1.39 12.33
N LYS A 245 14.48 -2.54 12.06
CA LYS A 245 15.28 -3.28 13.05
C LYS A 245 16.44 -2.47 13.60
N LYS A 246 16.73 -2.72 14.89
CA LYS A 246 17.86 -2.14 15.64
C LYS A 246 18.76 -3.22 16.26
N SER A 247 18.52 -4.51 15.94
CA SER A 247 19.30 -5.62 16.50
C SER A 247 20.78 -5.49 16.19
N VAL A 248 21.62 -5.93 17.13
CA VAL A 248 23.08 -5.83 17.06
C VAL A 248 23.71 -7.17 17.45
N GLY A 249 24.70 -7.60 16.69
CA GLY A 249 25.42 -8.84 16.98
C GLY A 249 24.63 -10.11 16.69
N GLU A 250 23.51 -9.99 15.99
CA GLU A 250 22.67 -11.10 15.54
C GLU A 250 22.64 -11.10 14.01
N LEU A 251 23.12 -12.16 13.39
CA LEU A 251 22.99 -12.41 11.97
C LEU A 251 21.73 -13.25 11.72
N THR A 252 20.77 -12.71 10.98
CA THR A 252 19.61 -13.47 10.53
C THR A 252 19.66 -13.66 9.03
N ALA A 253 19.46 -14.91 8.57
CA ALA A 253 19.33 -15.25 7.16
C ALA A 253 18.05 -16.08 6.96
N ASN A 254 17.27 -15.76 5.94
CA ASN A 254 16.09 -16.51 5.57
C ASN A 254 16.15 -16.88 4.10
N ILE A 255 15.76 -18.11 3.78
CA ILE A 255 15.54 -18.57 2.42
C ILE A 255 14.16 -19.20 2.38
N ALA A 256 13.34 -18.81 1.40
CA ALA A 256 12.00 -19.32 1.27
C ALA A 256 11.70 -19.66 -0.20
N TYR A 257 10.88 -20.68 -0.37
CA TYR A 257 10.32 -21.09 -1.65
C TYR A 257 8.81 -21.26 -1.50
N SER A 258 8.06 -20.85 -2.52
CA SER A 258 6.64 -21.14 -2.64
C SER A 258 6.21 -21.26 -4.09
N GLY A 259 5.05 -21.87 -4.33
CA GLY A 259 4.47 -22.01 -5.66
C GLY A 259 3.00 -22.37 -5.58
N TYR A 260 2.25 -22.01 -6.62
CA TYR A 260 0.83 -22.33 -6.75
C TYR A 260 0.60 -23.67 -7.40
N TYR A 261 -0.43 -24.38 -6.94
CA TYR A 261 -0.90 -25.63 -7.49
C TYR A 261 -2.40 -25.52 -7.74
N ASP A 262 -2.76 -25.07 -8.94
CA ASP A 262 -4.15 -24.85 -9.32
C ASP A 262 -4.57 -25.75 -10.48
N LYS A 263 -5.48 -26.69 -10.21
CA LYS A 263 -6.03 -27.61 -11.20
C LYS A 263 -7.17 -27.00 -12.02
N LYS A 264 -7.76 -25.89 -11.55
CA LYS A 264 -8.99 -25.36 -12.13
C LYS A 264 -8.73 -24.32 -13.22
N PHE A 265 -7.75 -23.44 -13.00
CA PHE A 265 -7.48 -22.32 -13.89
C PHE A 265 -6.08 -22.32 -14.50
N ASN A 266 -5.20 -23.24 -14.11
CA ASN A 266 -3.91 -23.41 -14.75
C ASN A 266 -4.05 -24.33 -15.97
N PRO A 267 -3.81 -23.86 -17.21
CA PRO A 267 -3.96 -24.62 -18.45
C PRO A 267 -3.12 -25.90 -18.53
N ALA A 268 -2.01 -25.99 -17.80
CA ALA A 268 -1.16 -27.17 -17.80
C ALA A 268 -1.85 -28.45 -17.29
N PHE A 269 -3.00 -28.35 -16.63
CA PHE A 269 -3.80 -29.50 -16.22
C PHE A 269 -4.75 -30.02 -17.30
N GLU A 270 -4.99 -29.24 -18.36
CA GLU A 270 -5.81 -29.57 -19.51
C GLU A 270 -5.01 -29.39 -20.80
N PRO A 271 -3.98 -30.23 -21.04
CA PRO A 271 -3.03 -30.03 -22.13
C PRO A 271 -3.62 -30.24 -23.52
N ASP A 272 -4.78 -30.91 -23.65
CA ASP A 272 -5.44 -31.15 -24.92
C ASP A 272 -6.16 -29.92 -25.49
N LEU A 273 -6.32 -28.87 -24.68
CA LEU A 273 -6.77 -27.56 -25.16
C LEU A 273 -5.64 -26.91 -25.95
N ASN A 274 -5.89 -26.60 -27.21
CA ASN A 274 -4.94 -25.88 -28.05
C ASN A 274 -4.91 -24.40 -27.62
N GLN A 275 -4.09 -24.10 -26.65
CA GLN A 275 -4.12 -22.85 -25.91
C GLN A 275 -2.74 -22.19 -25.83
N TYR A 276 -2.70 -20.99 -25.24
CA TYR A 276 -1.47 -20.36 -24.83
C TYR A 276 -0.78 -21.23 -23.77
N VAL A 277 0.17 -22.03 -24.20
CA VAL A 277 0.70 -23.14 -23.41
C VAL A 277 1.57 -22.68 -22.26
N TYR A 278 1.27 -23.18 -21.08
CA TYR A 278 2.16 -23.24 -19.94
C TYR A 278 2.39 -24.70 -19.56
N GLU A 279 3.63 -25.15 -19.55
CA GLU A 279 3.97 -26.58 -19.48
C GLU A 279 3.99 -27.16 -18.07
N ASN A 280 3.99 -26.31 -17.00
CA ASN A 280 4.15 -26.75 -15.63
C ASN A 280 2.84 -26.66 -14.84
N LYS A 281 2.57 -27.69 -14.04
CA LYS A 281 1.44 -27.72 -13.09
C LYS A 281 1.65 -26.81 -11.87
N LEU A 282 2.91 -26.53 -11.51
CA LEU A 282 3.26 -25.51 -10.54
C LEU A 282 3.63 -24.22 -11.28
N ASP A 283 3.03 -23.11 -10.88
CA ASP A 283 3.32 -21.78 -11.42
C ASP A 283 3.50 -20.74 -10.31
N GLY A 284 3.88 -19.52 -10.67
CA GLY A 284 4.14 -18.47 -9.69
C GLY A 284 5.19 -18.88 -8.66
N ASN A 285 6.19 -19.68 -9.09
CA ASN A 285 7.28 -20.05 -8.21
C ASN A 285 7.94 -18.79 -7.64
N THR A 286 8.13 -18.77 -6.35
CA THR A 286 8.71 -17.63 -5.66
C THR A 286 9.89 -18.08 -4.83
N ILE A 287 11.02 -17.41 -5.00
CA ILE A 287 12.22 -17.56 -4.18
C ILE A 287 12.45 -16.23 -3.49
N SER A 288 12.63 -16.28 -2.16
CA SER A 288 13.03 -15.13 -1.35
C SER A 288 14.29 -15.49 -0.56
N ALA A 289 15.24 -14.57 -0.54
CA ALA A 289 16.44 -14.67 0.27
C ALA A 289 16.70 -13.34 0.98
N ASP A 290 16.82 -13.38 2.29
CA ASP A 290 17.04 -12.20 3.13
C ASP A 290 18.25 -12.40 4.04
N LEU A 291 19.02 -11.34 4.21
CA LEU A 291 20.13 -11.27 5.15
C LEU A 291 20.00 -9.98 5.97
N ASN A 292 20.08 -10.09 7.29
CA ASN A 292 20.10 -8.93 8.18
C ASN A 292 21.17 -9.09 9.23
N TYR A 293 21.98 -8.05 9.44
CA TYR A 293 23.05 -8.03 10.44
C TYR A 293 23.22 -6.64 11.02
N GLY A 294 23.40 -6.55 12.33
CA GLY A 294 23.65 -5.29 13.02
C GLY A 294 25.00 -5.27 13.71
N ILE A 295 25.68 -4.15 13.64
CA ILE A 295 26.94 -3.87 14.30
C ILE A 295 26.79 -2.77 15.34
N LYS A 296 27.61 -2.83 16.39
CA LYS A 296 27.70 -1.75 17.39
C LYS A 296 28.50 -0.58 16.83
N LEU A 297 28.00 0.64 17.03
CA LEU A 297 28.69 1.88 16.72
C LEU A 297 29.06 2.61 18.01
N GLY A 298 30.35 2.86 18.20
CA GLY A 298 30.87 3.54 19.40
C GLY A 298 30.69 2.73 20.67
N LYS A 299 30.91 3.38 21.81
CA LYS A 299 30.87 2.76 23.15
C LYS A 299 29.58 3.03 23.91
N GLN A 300 28.74 3.94 23.39
CA GLN A 300 27.54 4.46 24.06
C GLN A 300 26.23 3.85 23.52
N GLY A 301 26.28 2.61 22.95
CA GLY A 301 25.08 1.90 22.50
C GLY A 301 24.58 2.29 21.10
N GLY A 302 25.40 2.92 20.28
CA GLY A 302 25.09 3.15 18.88
C GLY A 302 25.06 1.84 18.09
N PHE A 303 24.32 1.85 16.97
CA PHE A 303 24.14 0.69 16.10
C PHE A 303 24.09 1.09 14.62
N ALA A 304 24.42 0.14 13.75
CA ALA A 304 24.04 0.14 12.34
C ALA A 304 23.55 -1.25 11.97
N ASN A 305 22.32 -1.34 11.50
CA ASN A 305 21.67 -2.57 11.06
C ASN A 305 21.51 -2.53 9.54
N PHE A 306 21.97 -3.58 8.87
CA PHE A 306 21.98 -3.73 7.42
C PHE A 306 21.05 -4.87 7.01
N THR A 307 20.29 -4.67 5.95
CA THR A 307 19.44 -5.70 5.35
C THR A 307 19.70 -5.76 3.86
N LEU A 308 19.87 -6.98 3.34
CA LEU A 308 19.86 -7.28 1.92
C LEU A 308 18.71 -8.24 1.66
N ASN A 309 18.01 -8.05 0.54
CA ASN A 309 16.97 -8.96 0.12
C ASN A 309 17.00 -9.22 -1.39
N TYR A 310 16.54 -10.39 -1.75
CA TYR A 310 16.25 -10.80 -3.12
C TYR A 310 14.90 -11.53 -3.13
N LEU A 311 14.06 -11.16 -4.09
CA LEU A 311 12.76 -11.80 -4.34
C LEU A 311 12.63 -12.03 -5.84
N SER A 312 12.40 -13.28 -6.24
CA SER A 312 12.04 -13.64 -7.61
C SER A 312 10.70 -14.34 -7.60
N LEU A 313 9.79 -13.89 -8.41
CA LEU A 313 8.44 -14.42 -8.58
C LEU A 313 8.20 -14.70 -10.06
N ASP A 314 7.88 -15.94 -10.41
CA ASP A 314 7.45 -16.31 -11.74
C ASP A 314 6.00 -15.90 -11.99
N LYS A 315 5.64 -15.75 -13.26
CA LYS A 315 4.28 -15.49 -13.70
C LYS A 315 3.31 -16.60 -13.28
N THR A 316 2.07 -16.21 -12.93
CA THR A 316 0.96 -17.17 -12.80
C THR A 316 0.12 -17.21 -14.08
N TYR A 317 -0.57 -18.33 -14.29
CA TYR A 317 -1.45 -18.54 -15.44
C TYR A 317 -2.84 -18.89 -14.92
N ARG A 318 -3.78 -17.96 -15.08
CA ARG A 318 -5.18 -18.11 -14.66
C ARG A 318 -6.07 -17.75 -15.82
N GLN A 319 -6.47 -18.79 -16.54
CA GLN A 319 -7.15 -18.64 -17.81
C GLN A 319 -8.53 -19.28 -17.75
N SER A 320 -9.42 -18.78 -18.58
CA SER A 320 -10.69 -19.43 -18.86
C SER A 320 -11.02 -19.25 -20.34
N LEU A 321 -11.91 -20.10 -20.83
CA LEU A 321 -12.28 -20.11 -22.22
C LEU A 321 -13.20 -18.94 -22.56
N ASP A 322 -12.87 -18.18 -23.60
CA ASP A 322 -13.72 -17.15 -24.19
C ASP A 322 -14.42 -17.69 -25.43
N GLN A 323 -15.40 -18.55 -25.20
CA GLN A 323 -16.12 -19.23 -26.26
C GLN A 323 -16.97 -18.31 -27.12
N ASN A 324 -17.52 -17.24 -26.53
CA ASN A 324 -18.42 -16.34 -27.23
C ASN A 324 -17.69 -15.45 -28.23
N PHE A 325 -16.54 -14.89 -27.81
CA PHE A 325 -15.69 -14.13 -28.72
C PHE A 325 -15.16 -14.98 -29.89
N ASP A 326 -14.76 -16.21 -29.62
CA ASP A 326 -14.30 -17.14 -30.65
C ASP A 326 -15.39 -17.42 -31.67
N ALA A 327 -16.61 -17.66 -31.23
CA ALA A 327 -17.75 -17.89 -32.11
C ALA A 327 -18.11 -16.66 -32.96
N GLU A 328 -18.02 -15.44 -32.41
CA GLU A 328 -18.29 -14.20 -33.14
C GLU A 328 -17.39 -14.02 -34.35
N TYR A 329 -16.10 -14.32 -34.19
CA TYR A 329 -15.12 -14.21 -35.26
C TYR A 329 -14.91 -15.47 -36.07
N GLY A 330 -15.77 -16.51 -35.90
CA GLY A 330 -15.64 -17.80 -36.60
C GLY A 330 -14.38 -18.55 -36.25
N LEU A 331 -13.83 -18.31 -35.06
CA LEU A 331 -12.59 -18.96 -34.59
C LEU A 331 -12.90 -20.30 -33.93
N PRO A 332 -11.91 -21.18 -33.81
CA PRO A 332 -12.05 -22.39 -33.02
C PRO A 332 -12.42 -22.06 -31.57
N VAL A 333 -13.51 -22.61 -31.07
CA VAL A 333 -13.94 -22.54 -29.68
C VAL A 333 -13.06 -23.43 -28.78
N ASN A 334 -13.14 -23.31 -27.49
CA ASN A 334 -12.34 -24.04 -26.51
C ASN A 334 -10.83 -23.81 -26.61
N VAL A 335 -10.42 -22.63 -27.06
CA VAL A 335 -9.01 -22.21 -27.13
C VAL A 335 -8.78 -21.03 -26.23
N VAL A 336 -7.74 -21.12 -25.37
CA VAL A 336 -7.29 -20.02 -24.55
C VAL A 336 -6.22 -19.23 -25.31
N ARG A 337 -6.56 -18.05 -25.81
CA ARG A 337 -5.64 -17.18 -26.54
C ARG A 337 -5.00 -16.14 -25.63
N ARG A 338 -5.72 -15.70 -24.62
CA ARG A 338 -5.25 -14.66 -23.73
C ARG A 338 -4.39 -15.22 -22.58
N ALA A 339 -3.21 -14.67 -22.40
CA ALA A 339 -2.39 -14.96 -21.23
C ALA A 339 -2.80 -14.03 -20.06
N HIS A 340 -3.53 -14.57 -19.10
CA HIS A 340 -3.95 -13.83 -17.89
C HIS A 340 -3.31 -14.44 -16.64
N GLY A 341 -3.07 -13.64 -15.62
CA GLY A 341 -2.47 -14.00 -14.34
C GLY A 341 -1.50 -12.95 -13.87
N ASP A 342 -0.98 -13.11 -12.66
CA ASP A 342 -0.03 -12.15 -12.06
C ASP A 342 1.27 -12.09 -12.87
N GLY A 343 1.83 -10.89 -13.00
CA GLY A 343 3.12 -10.66 -13.63
C GLY A 343 4.28 -11.32 -12.88
N SER A 344 5.38 -11.56 -13.58
CA SER A 344 6.66 -11.93 -12.95
C SER A 344 7.30 -10.72 -12.27
N LEU A 345 8.18 -10.97 -11.32
CA LEU A 345 8.90 -9.92 -10.59
C LEU A 345 10.28 -10.42 -10.16
N ASN A 346 11.31 -9.62 -10.44
CA ASN A 346 12.61 -9.73 -9.79
C ASN A 346 12.87 -8.46 -8.99
N SER A 347 13.11 -8.60 -7.69
CA SER A 347 13.34 -7.47 -6.80
C SER A 347 14.63 -7.68 -5.99
N THR A 348 15.45 -6.65 -5.92
CA THR A 348 16.67 -6.62 -5.10
C THR A 348 16.69 -5.35 -4.28
N GLY A 349 16.93 -5.46 -2.98
CA GLY A 349 16.95 -4.32 -2.08
C GLY A 349 18.10 -4.35 -1.07
N ALA A 350 18.55 -3.17 -0.69
CA ALA A 350 19.53 -2.96 0.36
C ALA A 350 19.07 -1.81 1.26
N PHE A 351 19.05 -2.05 2.58
CA PHE A 351 18.57 -1.08 3.58
C PHE A 351 19.53 -0.96 4.75
N VAL A 352 19.58 0.22 5.32
CA VAL A 352 20.34 0.53 6.53
C VAL A 352 19.47 1.28 7.53
N ASN A 353 19.68 1.00 8.82
CA ASN A 353 19.15 1.77 9.93
C ASN A 353 20.26 1.95 10.96
N ALA A 354 20.66 3.18 11.22
CA ALA A 354 21.80 3.50 12.08
C ALA A 354 21.50 4.63 13.06
N GLU A 355 22.05 4.54 14.25
CA GLU A 355 22.03 5.59 15.26
C GLU A 355 23.38 5.63 15.97
N LEU A 356 23.91 6.83 16.13
CA LEU A 356 25.16 7.09 16.81
C LEU A 356 24.95 8.13 17.92
N PRO A 357 24.97 7.75 19.19
CA PRO A 357 25.04 8.69 20.30
C PRO A 357 26.38 9.46 20.26
N VAL A 358 26.29 10.79 20.20
CA VAL A 358 27.43 11.70 20.22
C VAL A 358 27.74 12.13 21.65
N THR A 359 26.67 12.38 22.42
CA THR A 359 26.70 12.62 23.87
C THR A 359 25.58 11.81 24.52
N ASP A 360 25.43 11.90 25.84
CA ASP A 360 24.34 11.25 26.57
C ASP A 360 22.96 11.74 26.12
N GLU A 361 22.85 12.97 25.58
CA GLU A 361 21.61 13.58 25.12
C GLU A 361 21.51 13.69 23.59
N LEU A 362 22.64 13.74 22.87
CA LEU A 362 22.67 14.06 21.44
C LEU A 362 22.94 12.80 20.62
N LYS A 363 22.08 12.51 19.65
CA LYS A 363 22.19 11.37 18.76
C LYS A 363 22.12 11.79 17.30
N LEU A 364 22.99 11.24 16.49
CA LEU A 364 22.88 11.25 15.04
C LEU A 364 22.17 9.98 14.60
N TYR A 365 21.34 10.07 13.58
CA TYR A 365 20.74 8.89 13.00
C TYR A 365 20.64 9.00 11.47
N ALA A 366 20.65 7.85 10.83
CA ALA A 366 20.43 7.74 9.41
C ALA A 366 19.73 6.43 9.09
N PHE A 367 18.78 6.46 8.16
CA PHE A 367 18.17 5.25 7.63
C PHE A 367 17.71 5.44 6.19
N GLY A 368 17.60 4.35 5.48
CA GLY A 368 17.15 4.38 4.11
C GLY A 368 17.58 3.15 3.34
N GLY A 369 17.41 3.19 2.04
CA GLY A 369 17.77 2.10 1.18
C GLY A 369 17.41 2.32 -0.27
N PHE A 370 17.69 1.29 -1.02
CA PHE A 370 17.43 1.19 -2.44
C PHE A 370 16.70 -0.12 -2.73
N ASN A 371 15.75 -0.08 -3.63
CA ASN A 371 15.07 -1.24 -4.18
C ASN A 371 14.97 -1.10 -5.70
N ASN A 372 15.32 -2.16 -6.41
CA ASN A 372 15.16 -2.27 -7.85
C ASN A 372 14.24 -3.44 -8.16
N LYS A 373 13.20 -3.21 -8.96
CA LYS A 373 12.23 -4.19 -9.40
C LYS A 373 12.19 -4.23 -10.91
N SER A 374 12.32 -5.42 -11.51
CA SER A 374 12.01 -5.66 -12.92
C SER A 374 10.82 -6.61 -12.99
N SER A 375 9.79 -6.27 -13.73
CA SER A 375 8.53 -7.00 -13.78
C SER A 375 7.98 -7.09 -15.20
N GLU A 376 7.32 -8.21 -15.53
CA GLU A 376 6.67 -8.44 -16.82
C GLU A 376 5.24 -8.91 -16.60
N ALA A 377 4.27 -8.30 -17.29
CA ALA A 377 2.87 -8.71 -17.30
C ALA A 377 2.35 -8.76 -18.74
N TYR A 378 1.42 -9.67 -19.01
CA TYR A 378 0.80 -9.72 -20.32
C TYR A 378 -0.30 -8.67 -20.45
N ALA A 379 -0.26 -7.88 -21.54
CA ALA A 379 -1.36 -7.06 -21.97
C ALA A 379 -2.48 -7.90 -22.62
N PHE A 380 -3.54 -7.24 -23.05
CA PHE A 380 -4.62 -7.89 -23.79
C PHE A 380 -4.13 -8.57 -25.06
N SER A 381 -4.62 -9.79 -25.34
CA SER A 381 -4.35 -10.51 -26.58
C SER A 381 -4.80 -9.70 -27.80
N ARG A 382 -4.05 -9.82 -28.87
CA ARG A 382 -4.39 -9.30 -30.20
C ARG A 382 -4.71 -10.49 -31.10
N ASN A 383 -5.89 -10.48 -31.69
CA ASN A 383 -6.35 -11.48 -32.63
C ASN A 383 -6.48 -10.88 -34.04
N PHE A 384 -5.94 -11.57 -35.05
CA PHE A 384 -5.86 -11.03 -36.41
C PHE A 384 -7.24 -10.82 -37.05
N SER A 385 -8.17 -11.75 -36.88
CA SER A 385 -9.51 -11.63 -37.46
C SER A 385 -10.28 -10.41 -36.95
N GLY A 386 -10.23 -10.17 -35.63
CA GLY A 386 -10.92 -9.03 -35.02
C GLY A 386 -10.18 -7.70 -35.16
N LYS A 387 -8.83 -7.76 -35.21
CA LYS A 387 -7.99 -6.57 -35.13
C LYS A 387 -6.79 -6.63 -36.08
N PRO A 388 -7.00 -6.79 -37.41
CA PRO A 388 -5.90 -6.91 -38.37
C PRO A 388 -5.01 -5.64 -38.42
N ASN A 389 -5.54 -4.49 -38.05
CA ASN A 389 -4.81 -3.23 -37.97
C ASN A 389 -3.75 -3.18 -36.85
N ARG A 390 -3.70 -4.14 -35.96
CA ARG A 390 -2.71 -4.28 -34.91
C ARG A 390 -1.53 -5.19 -35.30
N PHE A 391 -1.54 -5.70 -36.56
CA PHE A 391 -0.54 -6.62 -37.07
C PHE A 391 0.22 -6.05 -38.25
N ILE A 392 1.44 -6.55 -38.46
CA ILE A 392 2.18 -6.24 -39.67
C ILE A 392 1.57 -7.05 -40.82
N THR A 393 1.16 -6.35 -41.86
CA THR A 393 0.59 -6.94 -43.08
C THR A 393 1.44 -6.60 -44.29
N ASN A 394 1.50 -7.52 -45.25
CA ASN A 394 2.11 -7.29 -46.56
C ASN A 394 1.24 -6.31 -47.39
N THR A 395 1.69 -6.01 -48.62
CA THR A 395 1.00 -5.10 -49.55
C THR A 395 -0.38 -5.63 -50.00
N SER A 396 -0.65 -6.91 -49.83
CA SER A 396 -1.95 -7.56 -50.14
C SER A 396 -2.84 -7.68 -48.90
N GLY A 397 -2.48 -7.07 -47.76
CA GLY A 397 -3.25 -7.14 -46.52
C GLY A 397 -3.14 -8.46 -45.76
N GLN A 398 -2.27 -9.37 -46.20
CA GLN A 398 -2.08 -10.65 -45.52
C GLN A 398 -1.13 -10.51 -44.31
N LEU A 399 -1.41 -11.27 -43.27
CA LEU A 399 -0.58 -11.34 -42.07
C LEU A 399 0.86 -11.76 -42.39
N VAL A 400 1.82 -11.01 -41.87
CA VAL A 400 3.24 -11.39 -41.86
C VAL A 400 3.50 -12.21 -40.61
N ASP A 401 3.93 -13.45 -40.77
CA ASP A 401 4.29 -14.33 -39.65
C ASP A 401 5.59 -13.85 -38.97
N ILE A 402 5.56 -13.66 -37.66
CA ILE A 402 6.72 -13.25 -36.88
C ILE A 402 7.01 -14.35 -35.87
N PRO A 403 8.05 -15.17 -36.12
CA PRO A 403 8.40 -16.28 -35.26
C PRO A 403 8.65 -15.86 -33.82
N GLY A 404 8.08 -16.58 -32.86
CA GLY A 404 8.21 -16.30 -31.43
C GLY A 404 7.23 -15.25 -30.88
N ILE A 405 6.53 -14.52 -31.74
CA ILE A 405 5.49 -13.55 -31.37
C ILE A 405 4.12 -14.08 -31.78
N ILE A 406 3.89 -14.25 -33.10
CA ILE A 406 2.61 -14.70 -33.61
C ILE A 406 2.41 -16.19 -33.29
N LYS A 407 1.28 -16.47 -32.67
CA LYS A 407 0.80 -17.83 -32.39
C LYS A 407 -0.40 -18.14 -33.25
N LYS A 408 -0.58 -19.43 -33.55
CA LYS A 408 -1.72 -19.90 -34.31
C LYS A 408 -2.53 -20.83 -33.43
N SER A 409 -3.83 -20.64 -33.37
CA SER A 409 -4.75 -21.55 -32.71
C SER A 409 -5.33 -22.53 -33.73
N GLY A 410 -5.37 -23.84 -33.40
CA GLY A 410 -5.83 -24.89 -34.32
C GLY A 410 -4.74 -25.46 -35.21
N ASP A 411 -5.14 -26.38 -36.08
CA ASP A 411 -4.27 -27.08 -37.02
C ASP A 411 -4.04 -26.21 -38.25
N THR A 412 -3.03 -25.33 -38.22
CA THR A 412 -2.85 -24.39 -39.32
C THR A 412 -1.39 -24.20 -39.72
N ASN A 413 -1.11 -24.58 -40.95
CA ASN A 413 0.07 -24.17 -41.68
C ASN A 413 -0.12 -22.81 -42.41
N THR A 414 -1.25 -22.15 -42.24
CA THR A 414 -1.59 -20.88 -42.89
C THR A 414 -1.75 -19.77 -41.85
N ALA A 415 -1.30 -18.55 -42.16
CA ALA A 415 -1.65 -17.36 -41.42
C ALA A 415 -3.16 -17.14 -41.61
N THR A 416 -3.95 -17.63 -40.67
CA THR A 416 -5.40 -17.64 -40.72
C THR A 416 -5.99 -16.58 -39.76
N ALA A 417 -7.30 -16.44 -39.82
CA ALA A 417 -8.04 -15.57 -38.93
C ALA A 417 -7.83 -15.85 -37.44
N ASP A 418 -7.40 -17.04 -37.05
CA ASP A 418 -7.13 -17.43 -35.67
C ASP A 418 -5.68 -17.22 -35.21
N SER A 419 -4.88 -16.48 -35.95
CA SER A 419 -3.55 -16.03 -35.52
C SER A 419 -3.66 -14.94 -34.47
N TYR A 420 -2.83 -15.02 -33.42
CA TYR A 420 -2.86 -14.08 -32.29
C TYR A 420 -1.48 -13.88 -31.66
N PHE A 421 -1.35 -12.82 -30.84
CA PHE A 421 -0.21 -12.64 -29.95
C PHE A 421 -0.61 -11.92 -28.65
N ASN A 422 0.20 -12.12 -27.62
CA ASN A 422 0.05 -11.46 -26.33
C ASN A 422 1.25 -10.54 -26.10
N PRO A 423 1.09 -9.22 -26.24
CA PRO A 423 2.14 -8.27 -25.90
C PRO A 423 2.48 -8.34 -24.41
N ILE A 424 3.71 -8.06 -24.07
CA ILE A 424 4.16 -7.95 -22.69
C ILE A 424 4.44 -6.47 -22.39
N ILE A 425 3.90 -6.01 -21.29
CA ILE A 425 4.31 -4.76 -20.64
C ILE A 425 5.37 -5.13 -19.63
N ALA A 426 6.58 -4.63 -19.82
CA ALA A 426 7.67 -4.80 -18.87
C ALA A 426 7.98 -3.47 -18.18
N THR A 427 8.46 -3.52 -16.94
CA THR A 427 8.82 -2.32 -16.18
C THR A 427 10.10 -2.51 -15.41
N ASP A 428 10.87 -1.43 -15.30
CA ASP A 428 11.93 -1.25 -14.32
C ASP A 428 11.51 -0.16 -13.33
N VAL A 429 11.38 -0.54 -12.07
CA VAL A 429 11.01 0.38 -10.99
C VAL A 429 12.16 0.52 -10.01
N GLN A 430 12.72 1.71 -9.93
CA GLN A 430 13.80 2.04 -9.00
C GLN A 430 13.27 2.94 -7.89
N ASP A 431 13.49 2.53 -6.67
CA ASP A 431 13.05 3.24 -5.49
C ASP A 431 14.23 3.48 -4.53
N PHE A 432 14.46 4.73 -4.19
CA PHE A 432 15.52 5.16 -3.31
C PHE A 432 14.98 6.05 -2.20
N SER A 433 15.51 5.89 -1.00
CA SER A 433 15.30 6.87 0.07
C SER A 433 16.47 6.94 1.04
N ALA A 434 16.68 8.14 1.57
CA ALA A 434 17.63 8.41 2.63
C ALA A 434 17.04 9.42 3.61
N ALA A 435 17.14 9.11 4.88
CA ALA A 435 16.81 9.99 5.99
C ALA A 435 18.06 10.20 6.83
N VAL A 436 18.35 11.44 7.17
CA VAL A 436 19.42 11.83 8.09
C VAL A 436 18.89 12.81 9.11
N GLY A 437 19.32 12.66 10.34
CA GLY A 437 18.85 13.59 11.37
C GLY A 437 19.77 13.62 12.58
N ILE A 438 19.57 14.68 13.36
CA ILE A 438 20.18 14.89 14.66
C ILE A 438 19.07 15.18 15.65
N ARG A 439 19.09 14.49 16.79
CA ARG A 439 18.10 14.71 17.84
C ARG A 439 18.74 14.82 19.21
N ARG A 440 18.15 15.64 20.03
CA ARG A 440 18.44 15.74 21.43
C ARG A 440 17.31 15.13 22.23
N GLU A 441 17.66 14.25 23.16
CA GLU A 441 16.74 13.63 24.12
C GLU A 441 17.17 14.04 25.53
N ASN A 442 16.36 14.86 26.19
CA ASN A 442 16.57 15.33 27.56
C ASN A 442 15.28 15.09 28.35
N PRO A 443 15.26 14.17 29.32
CA PRO A 443 14.03 13.82 30.04
C PRO A 443 13.39 14.99 30.79
N ASP A 444 14.21 15.90 31.31
CA ASP A 444 13.78 17.03 32.16
C ASP A 444 13.72 18.36 31.38
N GLY A 445 13.97 18.35 30.08
CA GLY A 445 14.08 19.55 29.25
C GLY A 445 13.35 19.45 27.91
N TRP A 446 13.76 20.33 27.01
CA TRP A 446 13.31 20.32 25.63
C TRP A 446 14.03 19.24 24.83
N ASN A 447 13.26 18.36 24.23
CA ASN A 447 13.74 17.51 23.17
C ASN A 447 13.55 18.22 21.83
N TRP A 448 14.46 17.95 20.90
CA TRP A 448 14.31 18.43 19.53
C TRP A 448 14.90 17.44 18.54
N ASP A 449 14.37 17.48 17.33
CA ASP A 449 14.77 16.63 16.21
C ASP A 449 14.77 17.44 14.91
N LEU A 450 15.94 17.55 14.30
CA LEU A 450 16.11 18.13 12.97
C LEU A 450 16.46 17.00 12.00
N SER A 451 15.69 16.87 10.95
CA SER A 451 15.88 15.81 9.97
C SER A 451 15.58 16.26 8.54
N ASN A 452 16.22 15.60 7.59
CA ASN A 452 15.90 15.66 6.17
C ASN A 452 15.68 14.25 5.64
N VAL A 453 14.64 14.08 4.84
CA VAL A 453 14.31 12.84 4.14
C VAL A 453 14.20 13.14 2.67
N THR A 454 14.98 12.45 1.87
CA THR A 454 14.90 12.48 0.40
C THR A 454 14.49 11.12 -0.11
N GLY A 455 13.53 11.07 -1.02
CA GLY A 455 13.12 9.84 -1.68
C GLY A 455 12.77 10.08 -3.13
N GLN A 456 13.05 9.08 -3.95
CA GLN A 456 12.75 9.10 -5.38
C GLN A 456 12.24 7.73 -5.82
N ASN A 457 11.20 7.75 -6.65
CA ASN A 457 10.71 6.59 -7.38
C ASN A 457 10.81 6.89 -8.88
N ASN A 458 11.42 5.99 -9.64
CA ASN A 458 11.47 6.01 -11.09
C ASN A 458 10.75 4.77 -11.61
N PHE A 459 9.76 4.96 -12.48
CA PHE A 459 8.93 3.91 -13.05
C PHE A 459 9.06 4.00 -14.57
N HIS A 460 9.73 3.01 -15.17
CA HIS A 460 10.02 2.98 -16.60
C HIS A 460 9.34 1.79 -17.27
N PHE A 461 8.76 2.01 -18.45
CA PHE A 461 8.03 1.02 -19.22
C PHE A 461 8.77 0.56 -20.46
N TYR A 462 8.57 -0.71 -20.81
CA TYR A 462 8.99 -1.31 -22.07
C TYR A 462 7.87 -2.15 -22.66
N GLY A 463 7.72 -2.08 -23.99
CA GLY A 463 6.92 -3.04 -24.76
C GLY A 463 7.79 -4.22 -25.19
N GLU A 464 7.42 -5.42 -24.74
CA GLU A 464 8.14 -6.64 -25.07
C GLU A 464 7.29 -7.60 -25.88
N LYS A 465 7.91 -8.39 -26.77
CA LYS A 465 7.22 -9.35 -27.66
C LYS A 465 6.02 -8.72 -28.37
N THR A 466 6.21 -7.53 -28.86
CA THR A 466 5.18 -6.72 -29.49
C THR A 466 5.69 -6.13 -30.80
N VAL A 467 4.83 -5.40 -31.50
CA VAL A 467 5.16 -4.78 -32.80
C VAL A 467 4.51 -3.41 -32.88
N ASN A 468 5.08 -2.54 -33.70
CA ASN A 468 4.42 -1.36 -34.25
C ASN A 468 3.96 -1.70 -35.67
N ALA A 469 2.64 -1.90 -35.84
CA ALA A 469 2.08 -2.35 -37.12
C ALA A 469 2.32 -1.35 -38.27
N SER A 470 2.37 -0.05 -37.96
CA SER A 470 2.62 1.01 -38.94
C SER A 470 4.09 1.12 -39.38
N LEU A 471 5.01 0.72 -38.49
CA LEU A 471 6.46 0.69 -38.82
C LEU A 471 6.79 -0.43 -39.80
N GLY A 472 6.09 -1.59 -39.68
CA GLY A 472 6.28 -2.72 -40.57
C GLY A 472 7.59 -3.48 -40.39
N ASP A 473 8.39 -3.15 -39.38
CA ASP A 473 9.65 -3.86 -39.09
C ASP A 473 9.39 -5.09 -38.22
N VAL A 474 9.55 -6.27 -38.81
CA VAL A 474 9.34 -7.58 -38.15
C VAL A 474 10.43 -7.91 -37.12
N ASN A 475 11.58 -7.24 -37.17
CA ASN A 475 12.68 -7.45 -36.24
C ASN A 475 12.59 -6.56 -34.99
N LYS A 476 11.80 -5.48 -35.04
CA LYS A 476 11.59 -4.59 -33.93
C LYS A 476 10.44 -5.09 -33.07
N ASN A 477 10.77 -5.73 -31.94
CA ASN A 477 9.81 -6.36 -31.04
C ASN A 477 10.02 -6.01 -29.54
N HIS A 478 10.93 -5.10 -29.31
CA HIS A 478 11.21 -4.45 -28.03
C HIS A 478 11.18 -2.93 -28.24
N PHE A 479 10.49 -2.21 -27.32
CA PHE A 479 10.31 -0.77 -27.40
C PHE A 479 10.54 -0.16 -26.03
N ASP A 480 11.24 0.99 -26.01
CA ASP A 480 11.31 1.88 -24.86
C ASP A 480 10.05 2.77 -24.86
N ASP A 481 9.15 2.56 -23.92
CA ASP A 481 7.87 3.26 -23.87
C ASP A 481 7.91 4.51 -22.97
N GLY A 482 9.09 4.85 -22.38
CA GLY A 482 9.24 6.00 -21.50
C GLY A 482 8.74 5.71 -20.07
N GLY A 483 8.42 6.76 -19.32
CA GLY A 483 8.02 6.58 -17.92
C GLY A 483 7.91 7.86 -17.14
N PHE A 484 7.98 7.72 -15.82
CA PHE A 484 7.86 8.86 -14.90
C PHE A 484 8.74 8.73 -13.67
N LYS A 485 9.07 9.87 -13.09
CA LYS A 485 9.84 10.00 -11.85
C LYS A 485 9.08 10.88 -10.86
N PHE A 486 9.16 10.51 -9.59
CA PHE A 486 8.68 11.34 -8.50
C PHE A 486 9.79 11.48 -7.46
N LEU A 487 10.13 12.70 -7.11
CA LEU A 487 11.08 13.02 -6.07
C LEU A 487 10.41 13.83 -4.99
N GLN A 488 10.67 13.47 -3.72
CA GLN A 488 10.23 14.22 -2.54
C GLN A 488 11.41 14.46 -1.61
N ASN A 489 11.56 15.71 -1.16
CA ASN A 489 12.48 16.07 -0.09
C ASN A 489 11.71 16.76 1.02
N THR A 490 11.85 16.28 2.26
CA THR A 490 11.14 16.81 3.42
C THR A 490 12.12 17.12 4.54
N THR A 491 12.17 18.37 4.96
CA THR A 491 12.92 18.82 6.12
C THR A 491 11.96 19.07 7.28
N ASN A 492 12.24 18.48 8.44
CA ASN A 492 11.43 18.61 9.65
C ASN A 492 12.27 19.14 10.80
N LEU A 493 11.68 20.06 11.57
CA LEU A 493 12.19 20.51 12.85
C LEU A 493 11.09 20.33 13.90
N ASN A 494 11.32 19.45 14.85
CA ASN A 494 10.34 19.09 15.87
C ASN A 494 10.88 19.39 17.25
N PHE A 495 10.02 19.86 18.15
CA PHE A 495 10.29 20.11 19.58
C PHE A 495 9.23 19.38 20.40
N ASN A 496 9.63 18.82 21.54
CA ASN A 496 8.68 18.35 22.54
C ASN A 496 9.24 18.50 23.95
N ARG A 497 8.33 18.62 24.93
CA ARG A 497 8.66 18.68 26.34
C ARG A 497 7.48 18.21 27.19
N GLU A 498 7.78 17.55 28.30
CA GLU A 498 6.83 17.25 29.36
C GLU A 498 6.94 18.26 30.51
N PHE A 499 5.80 18.73 30.99
CA PHE A 499 5.68 19.64 32.12
C PHE A 499 4.87 18.95 33.23
N SER A 500 5.47 18.74 34.38
CA SER A 500 4.87 18.03 35.53
C SER A 500 4.17 18.97 36.55
N GLY A 501 4.16 20.26 36.30
CA GLY A 501 3.69 21.24 37.27
C GLY A 501 2.21 21.66 37.13
N PHE A 502 1.46 21.09 36.19
CA PHE A 502 0.06 21.43 35.95
C PHE A 502 -0.78 20.16 35.84
N LEU A 503 -1.79 20.02 36.72
CA LEU A 503 -2.57 18.76 36.85
C LEU A 503 -1.63 17.55 37.04
N GLU A 504 -1.87 16.45 36.34
CA GLU A 504 -0.98 15.27 36.36
C GLU A 504 0.13 15.35 35.31
N GLY A 505 0.13 16.39 34.45
CA GLY A 505 1.16 16.69 33.48
C GLY A 505 0.65 17.14 32.11
N ILE A 506 1.50 17.86 31.39
CA ILE A 506 1.26 18.26 29.99
C ILE A 506 2.43 17.79 29.14
N GLY A 507 2.16 17.03 28.10
CA GLY A 507 3.08 16.83 26.98
C GLY A 507 2.77 17.87 25.91
N PHE A 508 3.76 18.66 25.54
CA PHE A 508 3.64 19.66 24.48
C PHE A 508 4.62 19.34 23.36
N ALA A 509 4.15 19.41 22.11
CA ALA A 509 4.99 19.29 20.94
C ALA A 509 4.65 20.37 19.92
N ALA A 510 5.66 20.86 19.20
CA ALA A 510 5.49 21.78 18.09
C ALA A 510 6.56 21.53 17.03
N GLY A 511 6.32 21.94 15.81
CA GLY A 511 7.32 21.77 14.76
C GLY A 511 6.97 22.48 13.47
N ALA A 512 7.93 22.40 12.55
CA ALA A 512 7.82 22.94 11.21
C ALA A 512 8.29 21.88 10.19
N GLU A 513 7.69 21.92 9.01
CA GLU A 513 8.02 21.06 7.88
C GLU A 513 8.14 21.91 6.62
N LEU A 514 9.18 21.63 5.83
CA LEU A 514 9.33 22.13 4.47
C LEU A 514 9.42 20.91 3.54
N ARG A 515 8.54 20.85 2.54
CA ARG A 515 8.49 19.74 1.58
C ARG A 515 8.58 20.26 0.15
N LEU A 516 9.46 19.65 -0.62
CA LEU A 516 9.66 19.85 -2.04
C LEU A 516 9.26 18.57 -2.75
N GLU A 517 8.45 18.67 -3.79
CA GLU A 517 8.01 17.57 -4.63
C GLU A 517 8.28 17.92 -6.09
N GLN A 518 8.69 16.93 -6.87
CA GLN A 518 8.89 17.05 -8.31
C GLN A 518 8.34 15.80 -9.00
N TYR A 519 7.58 16.01 -10.05
CA TYR A 519 7.09 14.97 -10.94
C TYR A 519 7.57 15.22 -12.37
N GLU A 520 8.12 14.19 -12.99
CA GLU A 520 8.57 14.19 -14.36
C GLU A 520 7.92 13.03 -15.11
N LEU A 521 7.32 13.32 -16.27
CA LEU A 521 6.91 12.34 -17.25
C LEU A 521 7.80 12.56 -18.48
N TYR A 522 8.40 11.50 -19.00
CA TYR A 522 9.33 11.55 -20.12
C TYR A 522 8.93 10.56 -21.21
N ALA A 523 9.13 10.97 -22.46
CA ALA A 523 8.76 10.21 -23.64
C ALA A 523 9.61 8.94 -23.80
N GLY A 524 9.04 7.97 -24.50
CA GLY A 524 9.72 6.80 -25.01
C GLY A 524 10.45 7.07 -26.35
N GLU A 525 10.98 5.99 -26.93
CA GLU A 525 11.56 6.08 -28.28
C GLU A 525 10.46 6.33 -29.34
N GLU A 526 10.80 7.01 -30.44
CA GLU A 526 9.85 7.37 -31.49
C GLU A 526 9.02 6.17 -32.00
N ALA A 527 9.67 5.01 -32.15
CA ALA A 527 9.01 3.80 -32.63
C ALA A 527 7.94 3.24 -31.67
N SER A 528 7.99 3.61 -30.39
CA SER A 528 7.04 3.14 -29.37
C SER A 528 5.68 3.84 -29.42
N TYR A 529 5.60 5.06 -30.00
CA TYR A 529 4.37 5.85 -30.04
C TYR A 529 3.95 6.32 -31.44
N LYS A 530 4.88 6.43 -32.39
CA LYS A 530 4.62 7.05 -33.68
C LYS A 530 3.86 6.14 -34.64
N ASN A 531 2.90 6.70 -35.35
CA ASN A 531 2.31 6.08 -36.53
C ASN A 531 3.11 6.49 -37.79
N TYR A 532 3.81 5.54 -38.41
CA TYR A 532 4.66 5.77 -39.59
C TYR A 532 3.90 5.74 -40.90
N ASP A 533 2.68 5.18 -40.91
CA ASP A 533 1.81 5.13 -42.09
C ASP A 533 0.35 5.43 -41.69
N PRO A 534 0.02 6.69 -41.38
CA PRO A 534 -1.27 7.07 -40.85
C PRO A 534 -2.41 6.93 -41.87
N ASN A 535 -2.12 6.74 -43.15
CA ASN A 535 -3.12 6.58 -44.21
C ASN A 535 -3.34 5.09 -44.59
N LYS A 536 -2.51 4.20 -44.11
CA LYS A 536 -2.66 2.76 -44.37
C LYS A 536 -3.88 2.23 -43.67
N THR A 537 -4.70 1.53 -44.45
CA THR A 537 -5.91 0.86 -43.95
C THR A 537 -5.85 -0.64 -44.18
N VAL A 538 -6.59 -1.38 -43.38
CA VAL A 538 -6.83 -2.81 -43.53
C VAL A 538 -8.31 -3.09 -43.35
N ILE A 539 -8.77 -4.23 -43.88
CA ILE A 539 -10.18 -4.64 -43.76
C ILE A 539 -10.30 -5.64 -42.61
N THR A 540 -11.21 -5.39 -41.66
CA THR A 540 -11.52 -6.32 -40.57
C THR A 540 -12.24 -7.57 -41.07
N GLY A 541 -12.32 -8.60 -40.24
CA GLY A 541 -13.12 -9.79 -40.53
C GLY A 541 -14.61 -9.49 -40.73
N GLY A 542 -15.12 -8.39 -40.15
CA GLY A 542 -16.47 -7.88 -40.36
C GLY A 542 -16.68 -7.08 -41.66
N GLY A 543 -15.62 -6.78 -42.41
CA GLY A 543 -15.65 -6.01 -43.65
C GLY A 543 -15.42 -4.50 -43.49
N ASP A 544 -15.19 -4.01 -42.29
CA ASP A 544 -14.93 -2.60 -42.00
C ASP A 544 -13.50 -2.22 -42.38
N THR A 545 -13.32 -1.01 -42.92
CA THR A 545 -12.02 -0.44 -43.23
C THR A 545 -11.52 0.34 -42.00
N VAL A 546 -10.40 -0.07 -41.43
CA VAL A 546 -9.77 0.53 -40.23
C VAL A 546 -8.33 0.97 -40.53
N PHE A 547 -7.90 2.06 -39.89
CA PHE A 547 -6.52 2.52 -40.00
C PHE A 547 -5.56 1.61 -39.23
N VAL A 548 -4.34 1.42 -39.78
CA VAL A 548 -3.27 0.69 -39.10
C VAL A 548 -2.82 1.44 -37.87
N ALA A 549 -2.71 0.71 -36.75
CA ALA A 549 -2.32 1.28 -35.47
C ALA A 549 -0.83 1.66 -35.45
N GLY A 550 -0.54 2.85 -34.92
CA GLY A 550 0.80 3.28 -34.57
C GLY A 550 1.20 2.81 -33.16
N GLY A 551 2.48 2.90 -32.87
CA GLY A 551 3.04 2.60 -31.57
C GLY A 551 3.14 1.10 -31.23
N SER A 552 3.81 0.77 -30.12
CA SER A 552 3.91 -0.57 -29.56
C SER A 552 2.53 -1.08 -29.15
N GLN A 553 2.25 -2.35 -29.39
CA GLN A 553 0.96 -2.94 -28.97
C GLN A 553 1.08 -3.42 -27.53
N GLY A 554 0.01 -3.23 -26.76
CA GLY A 554 -0.03 -3.49 -25.33
C GLY A 554 -0.05 -2.16 -24.59
N PHE A 555 1.02 -1.45 -24.63
CA PHE A 555 1.18 -0.12 -24.05
C PHE A 555 1.96 0.78 -25.04
N PRO A 556 1.30 1.73 -25.72
CA PRO A 556 2.00 2.70 -26.57
C PRO A 556 2.86 3.63 -25.69
N GLY A 557 4.09 3.90 -26.17
CA GLY A 557 5.01 4.77 -25.45
C GLY A 557 4.47 6.20 -25.27
N TYR A 558 4.91 6.86 -24.21
CA TYR A 558 4.63 8.28 -23.98
C TYR A 558 5.24 9.12 -25.07
N GLN A 559 4.53 10.15 -25.48
CA GLN A 559 4.94 11.04 -26.57
C GLN A 559 5.64 12.30 -26.01
N PRO A 560 6.47 13.00 -26.80
CA PRO A 560 7.03 14.28 -26.40
C PRO A 560 5.98 15.33 -25.99
N SER A 561 4.75 15.23 -26.52
CA SER A 561 3.63 16.09 -26.11
C SER A 561 3.04 15.75 -24.74
N ASP A 562 3.39 14.60 -24.16
CA ASP A 562 2.99 14.18 -22.83
C ASP A 562 4.04 14.57 -21.75
N GLU A 563 5.23 14.99 -22.17
CA GLU A 563 6.32 15.34 -21.25
C GLU A 563 5.93 16.49 -20.32
N VAL A 564 6.27 16.33 -19.07
CA VAL A 564 6.06 17.34 -18.02
C VAL A 564 7.17 17.26 -16.99
N ASN A 565 7.51 18.41 -16.41
CA ASN A 565 8.38 18.53 -15.23
C ASN A 565 7.75 19.55 -14.29
N ALA A 566 6.97 19.06 -13.33
CA ALA A 566 6.20 19.88 -12.39
C ALA A 566 6.83 19.84 -10.99
N GLN A 567 6.75 20.94 -10.27
CA GLN A 567 7.32 21.09 -8.93
C GLN A 567 6.30 21.71 -7.98
N ARG A 568 6.36 21.30 -6.71
CA ARG A 568 5.56 21.84 -5.63
C ARG A 568 6.42 22.09 -4.40
N VAL A 569 6.09 23.18 -3.70
CA VAL A 569 6.64 23.52 -2.40
C VAL A 569 5.50 23.64 -1.39
N ALA A 570 5.65 22.95 -0.25
CA ALA A 570 4.73 23.05 0.87
C ALA A 570 5.50 23.39 2.13
N ALA A 571 4.96 24.34 2.91
CA ALA A 571 5.48 24.70 4.23
C ALA A 571 4.39 24.52 5.27
N ALA A 572 4.74 23.89 6.41
CA ALA A 572 3.79 23.61 7.47
C ALA A 572 4.35 23.94 8.85
N ALA A 573 3.45 24.30 9.77
CA ALA A 573 3.72 24.40 11.19
C ALA A 573 2.61 23.70 11.98
N TYR A 574 2.96 23.06 13.10
CA TYR A 574 2.00 22.36 13.94
C TYR A 574 2.29 22.56 15.43
N ALA A 575 1.25 22.39 16.23
CA ALA A 575 1.32 22.28 17.68
C ALA A 575 0.40 21.14 18.15
N ASP A 576 0.85 20.38 19.14
CA ASP A 576 0.14 19.26 19.76
C ASP A 576 0.31 19.34 21.27
N ALA A 577 -0.76 19.15 22.02
CA ALA A 577 -0.75 19.15 23.47
C ALA A 577 -1.55 17.96 24.01
N GLU A 578 -0.95 17.18 24.89
CA GLU A 578 -1.59 16.10 25.64
C GLU A 578 -1.64 16.49 27.13
N LEU A 579 -2.85 16.64 27.65
CA LEU A 579 -3.11 17.01 29.03
C LEU A 579 -3.59 15.81 29.84
N ASP A 580 -2.79 15.35 30.78
CA ASP A 580 -3.23 14.38 31.79
C ASP A 580 -4.04 15.16 32.88
N VAL A 581 -5.37 15.20 32.71
CA VAL A 581 -6.28 15.91 33.62
C VAL A 581 -6.32 15.21 34.97
N THR A 582 -6.34 13.90 34.94
CA THR A 582 -6.14 12.98 36.07
C THR A 582 -5.25 11.84 35.63
N LYS A 583 -4.83 10.97 36.55
CA LYS A 583 -4.09 9.73 36.22
C LYS A 583 -4.81 8.85 35.20
N ASP A 584 -6.13 8.92 35.23
CA ASP A 584 -6.99 8.08 34.40
C ASP A 584 -7.58 8.78 33.18
N PHE A 585 -7.65 10.13 33.19
CA PHE A 585 -8.28 10.92 32.12
C PHE A 585 -7.29 11.82 31.42
N LEU A 586 -7.16 11.63 30.09
CA LEU A 586 -6.31 12.42 29.21
C LEU A 586 -7.15 13.05 28.09
N VAL A 587 -6.80 14.28 27.75
CA VAL A 587 -7.30 15.01 26.58
C VAL A 587 -6.10 15.46 25.74
N SER A 588 -6.18 15.27 24.44
CA SER A 588 -5.19 15.77 23.49
C SER A 588 -5.82 16.68 22.45
N ALA A 589 -5.08 17.71 22.03
CA ALA A 589 -5.48 18.63 20.99
C ALA A 589 -4.29 18.89 20.07
N ALA A 590 -4.53 18.88 18.77
CA ALA A 590 -3.51 19.21 17.77
C ALA A 590 -4.07 20.17 16.73
N VAL A 591 -3.19 21.05 16.23
CA VAL A 591 -3.44 21.95 15.11
C VAL A 591 -2.27 21.94 14.16
N ARG A 592 -2.55 21.96 12.87
CA ARG A 592 -1.56 22.06 11.80
C ARG A 592 -2.05 23.03 10.73
N LEU A 593 -1.14 23.92 10.33
CA LEU A 593 -1.33 24.92 9.30
C LEU A 593 -0.33 24.61 8.19
N GLU A 594 -0.79 24.52 6.95
CA GLU A 594 0.07 24.28 5.80
C GLU A 594 -0.24 25.24 4.67
N ASN A 595 0.77 25.60 3.89
CA ASN A 595 0.61 26.40 2.68
C ASN A 595 1.34 25.74 1.52
N TYR A 596 0.64 25.57 0.43
CA TYR A 596 1.13 25.02 -0.80
C TYR A 596 1.18 26.10 -1.88
N ASN A 597 2.21 26.07 -2.72
CA ASN A 597 2.38 27.10 -3.74
C ASN A 597 1.40 27.00 -4.93
N ASP A 598 0.70 25.87 -5.07
CA ASP A 598 -0.25 25.60 -6.16
C ASP A 598 -1.73 25.79 -5.75
N PHE A 599 -2.20 25.22 -4.65
CA PHE A 599 -3.61 25.31 -4.26
C PHE A 599 -3.86 26.11 -2.95
N GLY A 600 -2.79 26.60 -2.28
CA GLY A 600 -2.88 27.58 -1.20
C GLY A 600 -2.90 26.99 0.20
N PHE A 601 -3.63 27.63 1.11
CA PHE A 601 -3.57 27.41 2.55
C PHE A 601 -4.61 26.41 3.04
N THR A 602 -4.19 25.54 3.97
CA THR A 602 -5.04 24.56 4.64
C THR A 602 -4.77 24.52 6.15
N HIS A 603 -5.77 24.13 6.92
CA HIS A 603 -5.69 23.98 8.35
C HIS A 603 -6.40 22.71 8.83
N ASN A 604 -5.82 22.05 9.82
CA ASN A 604 -6.36 20.81 10.35
C ASN A 604 -6.29 20.78 11.87
N TYR A 605 -7.31 20.16 12.46
CA TYR A 605 -7.51 20.08 13.90
C TYR A 605 -7.77 18.65 14.33
N LYS A 606 -7.34 18.30 15.52
CA LYS A 606 -7.69 17.04 16.17
C LYS A 606 -7.95 17.28 17.65
N LEU A 607 -9.01 16.67 18.14
CA LEU A 607 -9.32 16.55 19.57
C LEU A 607 -9.52 15.06 19.86
N ALA A 608 -8.80 14.56 20.87
CA ALA A 608 -8.99 13.18 21.28
C ALA A 608 -8.93 13.06 22.81
N SER A 609 -9.56 12.02 23.34
CA SER A 609 -9.56 11.78 24.78
C SER A 609 -9.54 10.28 25.07
N ARG A 610 -9.04 9.94 26.25
CA ARG A 610 -9.15 8.60 26.82
C ARG A 610 -9.52 8.66 28.28
N TYR A 611 -10.25 7.64 28.72
CA TYR A 611 -10.53 7.38 30.12
C TYR A 611 -10.17 5.95 30.49
N LEU A 612 -9.24 5.78 31.44
CA LEU A 612 -8.70 4.48 31.83
C LEU A 612 -9.37 3.98 33.12
N ILE A 613 -10.09 2.89 33.06
CA ILE A 613 -10.79 2.30 34.19
C ILE A 613 -9.95 1.16 34.77
N ASN A 614 -9.48 1.32 36.00
CA ASN A 614 -8.71 0.32 36.77
C ASN A 614 -7.48 -0.22 35.98
N ASN A 615 -6.84 0.59 35.16
CA ASN A 615 -5.71 0.23 34.28
C ASN A 615 -5.97 -0.99 33.38
N LYS A 616 -7.24 -1.32 33.12
CA LYS A 616 -7.64 -2.51 32.33
C LYS A 616 -8.56 -2.18 31.17
N LEU A 617 -9.36 -1.14 31.28
CA LEU A 617 -10.30 -0.74 30.25
C LEU A 617 -10.04 0.72 29.87
N ASN A 618 -9.61 0.93 28.64
CA ASN A 618 -9.45 2.24 28.03
C ASN A 618 -10.67 2.53 27.16
N ILE A 619 -11.43 3.56 27.46
CA ILE A 619 -12.46 4.12 26.59
C ILE A 619 -11.86 5.35 25.91
N ARG A 620 -11.94 5.41 24.60
CA ARG A 620 -11.29 6.45 23.80
C ARG A 620 -12.20 7.01 22.72
N GLY A 621 -11.98 8.26 22.34
CA GLY A 621 -12.72 8.88 21.25
C GLY A 621 -11.93 10.02 20.64
N SER A 622 -12.11 10.26 19.35
CA SER A 622 -11.48 11.35 18.61
C SER A 622 -12.42 12.01 17.63
N LEU A 623 -12.14 13.27 17.34
CA LEU A 623 -12.70 14.07 16.27
C LEU A 623 -11.58 14.82 15.58
N SER A 624 -11.46 14.71 14.25
CA SER A 624 -10.41 15.38 13.52
C SER A 624 -10.86 15.83 12.14
N THR A 625 -10.23 16.89 11.64
CA THR A 625 -10.24 17.20 10.21
C THR A 625 -9.01 16.63 9.55
N GLY A 626 -9.10 16.39 8.26
CA GLY A 626 -7.98 15.92 7.44
C GLY A 626 -8.07 16.50 6.04
N PHE A 627 -6.98 16.35 5.31
CA PHE A 627 -6.92 16.75 3.93
C PHE A 627 -5.91 15.92 3.15
N ARG A 628 -6.06 15.91 1.84
CA ARG A 628 -5.08 15.42 0.89
C ARG A 628 -4.87 16.43 -0.23
N ALA A 629 -3.63 16.79 -0.49
CA ALA A 629 -3.26 17.52 -1.67
C ALA A 629 -3.47 16.62 -2.91
N PRO A 630 -4.06 17.08 -4.01
CA PRO A 630 -4.00 16.31 -5.26
C PRO A 630 -2.54 16.04 -5.59
N SER A 631 -2.20 14.81 -5.94
CA SER A 631 -0.81 14.48 -6.24
C SER A 631 -0.36 15.19 -7.54
N LEU A 632 0.95 15.47 -7.66
CA LEU A 632 1.49 16.03 -8.91
C LEU A 632 1.24 15.10 -10.10
N GLN A 633 1.19 13.78 -9.84
CA GLN A 633 0.81 12.77 -10.82
C GLN A 633 -0.61 13.01 -11.32
N GLN A 634 -1.60 13.17 -10.44
CA GLN A 634 -3.00 13.41 -10.83
C GLN A 634 -3.19 14.73 -11.59
N ILE A 635 -2.47 15.78 -11.21
CA ILE A 635 -2.58 17.10 -11.86
C ILE A 635 -2.00 17.06 -13.27
N ASN A 636 -0.85 16.38 -13.47
CA ASN A 636 -0.01 16.55 -14.65
C ASN A 636 0.02 15.30 -15.55
N PHE A 637 -0.62 14.21 -15.17
CA PHE A 637 -0.58 12.98 -15.97
C PHE A 637 -1.24 13.17 -17.32
N SER A 638 -0.51 12.82 -18.37
CA SER A 638 -0.97 12.80 -19.75
C SER A 638 -0.60 11.46 -20.37
N SER A 639 -1.54 10.78 -20.95
CA SER A 639 -1.28 9.53 -21.67
C SER A 639 -2.39 9.22 -22.64
N THR A 640 -2.03 8.56 -23.72
CA THR A 640 -2.99 7.96 -24.65
C THR A 640 -2.90 6.44 -24.47
N PHE A 641 -4.01 5.79 -24.13
CA PHE A 641 -4.05 4.34 -23.99
C PHE A 641 -5.21 3.74 -24.77
N THR A 642 -5.11 2.45 -25.03
CA THR A 642 -6.16 1.72 -25.76
C THR A 642 -7.11 1.05 -24.76
N THR A 643 -8.39 1.22 -24.93
CA THR A 643 -9.45 0.54 -24.14
C THR A 643 -10.36 -0.29 -25.03
N VAL A 644 -11.17 -1.14 -24.41
CA VAL A 644 -12.24 -1.89 -25.10
C VAL A 644 -13.59 -1.37 -24.60
N GLN A 645 -14.39 -0.84 -25.51
CA GLN A 645 -15.73 -0.36 -25.19
C GLN A 645 -16.72 -0.97 -26.19
N GLY A 646 -17.75 -1.64 -25.68
CA GLY A 646 -18.73 -2.32 -26.54
C GLY A 646 -18.14 -3.32 -27.53
N GLY A 647 -17.03 -3.99 -27.17
CA GLY A 647 -16.31 -4.90 -28.07
C GLY A 647 -15.34 -4.21 -29.05
N ASN A 648 -15.32 -2.88 -29.13
CA ASN A 648 -14.44 -2.10 -29.99
C ASN A 648 -13.25 -1.53 -29.23
N ILE A 649 -12.11 -1.43 -29.90
CA ILE A 649 -10.94 -0.74 -29.37
C ILE A 649 -11.05 0.75 -29.70
N SER A 650 -10.95 1.57 -28.65
CA SER A 650 -10.90 3.03 -28.73
C SER A 650 -9.62 3.58 -28.13
N GLU A 651 -9.10 4.68 -28.67
CA GLU A 651 -7.99 5.41 -28.09
C GLU A 651 -8.53 6.42 -27.08
N VAL A 652 -8.10 6.32 -25.84
CA VAL A 652 -8.50 7.22 -24.75
C VAL A 652 -7.32 8.12 -24.40
N LYS A 653 -7.58 9.44 -24.39
CA LYS A 653 -6.65 10.45 -23.88
C LYS A 653 -7.00 10.80 -22.45
N ILE A 654 -6.10 10.53 -21.50
CA ILE A 654 -6.15 11.18 -20.19
C ILE A 654 -5.48 12.54 -20.33
N ALA A 655 -6.26 13.59 -20.12
CA ALA A 655 -5.79 14.95 -20.27
C ALA A 655 -5.55 15.62 -18.91
N PRO A 656 -4.40 16.29 -18.71
CA PRO A 656 -4.15 17.12 -17.53
C PRO A 656 -5.18 18.26 -17.38
N ASN A 657 -5.38 18.74 -16.15
CA ASN A 657 -6.39 19.75 -15.87
C ASN A 657 -6.13 21.13 -16.48
N ASP A 658 -4.91 21.41 -16.91
CA ASP A 658 -4.53 22.63 -17.63
C ASP A 658 -4.58 22.49 -19.17
N ASN A 659 -4.93 21.30 -19.67
CA ASN A 659 -5.01 20.98 -21.10
C ASN A 659 -6.20 21.66 -21.78
N SER A 660 -6.12 21.86 -23.09
CA SER A 660 -7.21 22.43 -23.91
C SER A 660 -8.48 21.57 -23.90
N ILE A 661 -8.37 20.24 -23.85
CA ILE A 661 -9.48 19.29 -23.74
C ILE A 661 -10.25 19.54 -22.44
N THR A 662 -9.56 19.56 -21.29
CA THR A 662 -10.20 19.75 -19.98
C THR A 662 -10.81 21.13 -19.84
N LYS A 663 -10.17 22.18 -20.35
CA LYS A 663 -10.73 23.53 -20.39
C LYS A 663 -11.99 23.62 -21.28
N ALA A 664 -11.97 22.95 -22.43
CA ALA A 664 -13.15 22.88 -23.30
C ALA A 664 -14.32 22.14 -22.62
N ALA A 665 -14.05 21.06 -21.93
CA ALA A 665 -15.03 20.31 -21.13
C ALA A 665 -15.52 21.07 -19.87
N GLY A 666 -14.85 22.18 -19.49
CA GLY A 666 -15.19 22.95 -18.28
C GLY A 666 -14.76 22.29 -16.98
N ILE A 667 -13.75 21.43 -17.03
CA ILE A 667 -13.17 20.78 -15.84
C ILE A 667 -12.32 21.79 -15.09
N PRO A 668 -12.59 22.06 -13.79
CA PRO A 668 -11.77 22.98 -12.99
C PRO A 668 -10.41 22.37 -12.62
N GLU A 669 -9.49 23.22 -12.24
CA GLU A 669 -8.23 22.80 -11.64
C GLU A 669 -8.48 21.96 -10.36
N LEU A 670 -7.64 20.98 -10.11
CA LEU A 670 -7.76 20.13 -8.93
C LEU A 670 -7.47 20.93 -7.65
N LYS A 671 -8.30 20.72 -6.65
CA LYS A 671 -8.15 21.25 -5.30
C LYS A 671 -7.99 20.13 -4.28
N GLN A 672 -7.64 20.49 -3.07
CA GLN A 672 -7.51 19.52 -1.97
C GLN A 672 -8.80 18.74 -1.72
N GLU A 673 -8.66 17.48 -1.32
CA GLU A 673 -9.73 16.73 -0.66
C GLU A 673 -9.76 17.14 0.81
N GLU A 674 -10.96 17.27 1.37
CA GLU A 674 -11.16 17.60 2.79
C GLU A 674 -11.91 16.49 3.49
N SER A 675 -11.53 16.17 4.73
CA SER A 675 -12.24 15.18 5.51
C SER A 675 -12.59 15.62 6.92
N VAL A 676 -13.65 15.01 7.44
CA VAL A 676 -13.99 15.00 8.86
C VAL A 676 -14.06 13.55 9.31
N ASN A 677 -13.33 13.26 10.39
CA ASN A 677 -13.22 11.91 10.94
C ASN A 677 -13.69 11.92 12.39
N ALA A 678 -14.45 10.90 12.77
CA ALA A 678 -14.84 10.65 14.15
C ALA A 678 -14.60 9.18 14.50
N SER A 679 -14.08 8.93 15.70
CA SER A 679 -13.94 7.57 16.22
C SER A 679 -14.34 7.47 17.70
N LEU A 680 -14.87 6.32 18.07
CA LEU A 680 -15.22 5.97 19.45
C LEU A 680 -14.93 4.48 19.66
N GLY A 681 -14.18 4.14 20.69
CA GLY A 681 -13.84 2.75 20.92
C GLY A 681 -13.38 2.45 22.34
N PHE A 682 -13.02 1.19 22.53
CA PHE A 682 -12.41 0.75 23.76
C PHE A 682 -11.31 -0.29 23.50
N ALA A 683 -10.35 -0.36 24.42
CA ALA A 683 -9.39 -1.44 24.55
C ALA A 683 -9.47 -2.01 25.95
N TRP A 684 -9.68 -3.32 26.07
CA TRP A 684 -9.92 -3.99 27.34
C TRP A 684 -8.99 -5.16 27.56
N LYS A 685 -8.19 -5.09 28.60
CA LYS A 685 -7.39 -6.20 29.12
C LYS A 685 -8.24 -6.99 30.13
N ALA A 686 -9.16 -7.82 29.61
CA ALA A 686 -10.13 -8.57 30.43
C ALA A 686 -9.43 -9.52 31.40
N MET A 687 -8.32 -10.13 30.97
CA MET A 687 -7.42 -10.96 31.77
C MET A 687 -5.96 -10.71 31.30
N PRO A 688 -4.95 -11.16 32.05
CA PRO A 688 -3.55 -11.05 31.59
C PRO A 688 -3.27 -11.71 30.23
N GLN A 689 -4.10 -12.68 29.86
CA GLN A 689 -3.99 -13.47 28.63
C GLN A 689 -4.96 -13.03 27.54
N LEU A 690 -5.91 -12.13 27.84
CA LEU A 690 -6.99 -11.76 26.92
C LEU A 690 -7.09 -10.24 26.78
N SER A 691 -6.90 -9.77 25.58
CA SER A 691 -7.20 -8.40 25.18
C SER A 691 -8.30 -8.35 24.12
N ILE A 692 -9.14 -7.33 24.20
CA ILE A 692 -10.25 -7.07 23.28
C ILE A 692 -10.20 -5.58 22.94
N SER A 693 -10.31 -5.23 21.67
CA SER A 693 -10.57 -3.85 21.24
C SER A 693 -11.71 -3.81 20.24
N CYS A 694 -12.47 -2.73 20.32
CA CYS A 694 -13.56 -2.42 19.41
C CYS A 694 -13.54 -0.92 19.15
N ASP A 695 -13.46 -0.53 17.86
CA ASP A 695 -13.40 0.86 17.46
C ASP A 695 -14.41 1.11 16.33
N LEU A 696 -15.37 1.99 16.61
CA LEU A 696 -16.31 2.55 15.64
C LEU A 696 -15.65 3.72 14.95
N TYR A 697 -15.87 3.88 13.65
CA TYR A 697 -15.34 5.02 12.91
C TYR A 697 -16.35 5.56 11.89
N TRP A 698 -16.21 6.84 11.59
CA TRP A 698 -16.93 7.56 10.55
C TRP A 698 -15.97 8.54 9.90
N VAL A 699 -15.88 8.49 8.56
CA VAL A 699 -15.01 9.31 7.74
C VAL A 699 -15.85 9.87 6.59
N ASN A 700 -16.01 11.19 6.55
CA ASN A 700 -16.63 11.89 5.43
C ASN A 700 -15.54 12.63 4.66
N ILE A 701 -15.48 12.41 3.35
CA ILE A 701 -14.51 13.07 2.45
C ILE A 701 -15.29 13.87 1.43
N LYS A 702 -14.96 15.15 1.32
CA LYS A 702 -15.47 16.07 0.30
C LYS A 702 -14.44 16.26 -0.80
N ASP A 703 -14.96 16.52 -2.01
CA ASP A 703 -14.15 16.86 -3.18
C ASP A 703 -13.07 15.80 -3.49
N ARG A 704 -13.40 14.52 -3.28
CA ARG A 704 -12.48 13.40 -3.57
C ARG A 704 -12.09 13.39 -5.03
N VAL A 705 -10.80 13.32 -5.30
CA VAL A 705 -10.24 13.23 -6.65
C VAL A 705 -10.42 11.82 -7.18
N VAL A 706 -11.06 11.70 -8.32
CA VAL A 706 -11.24 10.43 -9.03
C VAL A 706 -10.98 10.65 -10.52
N LEU A 707 -10.76 9.55 -11.24
CA LEU A 707 -10.71 9.55 -12.69
C LEU A 707 -12.16 9.55 -13.20
N SER A 708 -12.50 10.45 -14.14
CA SER A 708 -13.85 10.54 -14.72
C SER A 708 -14.20 9.30 -15.55
N GLY A 709 -15.43 9.16 -15.96
CA GLY A 709 -15.80 8.30 -17.08
C GLY A 709 -15.23 8.82 -18.40
N GLN A 710 -15.55 8.15 -19.50
CA GLN A 710 -14.99 8.42 -20.82
C GLN A 710 -15.99 9.20 -21.65
N PHE A 711 -15.52 10.25 -22.36
CA PHE A 711 -16.31 11.10 -23.24
C PHE A 711 -15.94 10.81 -24.68
N ASP A 712 -16.92 10.44 -25.49
CA ASP A 712 -16.77 10.06 -26.90
C ASP A 712 -16.78 11.30 -27.81
N ALA A 713 -15.77 11.42 -28.67
CA ALA A 713 -15.66 12.48 -29.66
C ALA A 713 -16.79 12.45 -30.70
N SER A 714 -17.45 11.32 -30.89
CA SER A 714 -18.59 11.17 -31.81
C SER A 714 -19.92 11.55 -31.19
N ASP A 715 -20.01 11.80 -29.88
CA ASP A 715 -21.19 12.27 -29.19
C ASP A 715 -21.45 13.73 -29.54
N ASN A 716 -22.36 13.94 -30.46
CA ASN A 716 -22.78 15.25 -30.94
C ASN A 716 -23.69 16.01 -29.98
N THR A 717 -24.05 15.43 -28.85
CA THR A 717 -24.83 16.10 -27.78
C THR A 717 -23.93 16.87 -26.82
N LEU A 718 -22.59 16.53 -26.75
CA LEU A 718 -21.62 17.26 -25.97
C LEU A 718 -21.38 18.69 -26.49
N ASP A 719 -20.78 19.53 -25.63
CA ASP A 719 -20.41 20.91 -26.02
C ASP A 719 -19.60 20.89 -27.33
N PRO A 720 -19.99 21.63 -28.36
CA PRO A 720 -19.36 21.66 -29.68
C PRO A 720 -17.87 22.05 -29.63
N ALA A 721 -17.45 22.89 -28.67
CA ALA A 721 -16.05 23.25 -28.49
C ALA A 721 -15.23 22.09 -27.92
N PHE A 722 -15.85 21.27 -27.06
CA PHE A 722 -15.22 20.08 -26.51
C PHE A 722 -15.02 19.00 -27.58
N THR A 723 -16.09 18.66 -28.34
CA THR A 723 -15.98 17.67 -29.42
C THR A 723 -15.07 18.15 -30.57
N ALA A 724 -15.10 19.44 -30.91
CA ALA A 724 -14.16 20.00 -31.87
C ALA A 724 -12.70 19.86 -31.42
N GLU A 725 -12.40 20.00 -30.11
CA GLU A 725 -11.06 19.88 -29.60
C GLU A 725 -10.58 18.41 -29.60
N LEU A 726 -11.46 17.47 -29.23
CA LEU A 726 -11.17 16.04 -29.34
C LEU A 726 -10.85 15.64 -30.80
N ASN A 727 -11.69 16.09 -31.75
CA ASN A 727 -11.50 15.82 -33.17
C ASN A 727 -10.23 16.47 -33.74
N ARG A 728 -9.91 17.70 -33.29
CA ARG A 728 -8.66 18.40 -33.67
C ARG A 728 -7.43 17.61 -33.27
N LEU A 729 -7.46 17.00 -32.09
CA LEU A 729 -6.37 16.19 -31.54
C LEU A 729 -6.42 14.72 -31.97
N ARG A 730 -7.45 14.32 -32.76
CA ARG A 730 -7.71 12.94 -33.21
C ARG A 730 -7.86 11.94 -32.04
N VAL A 731 -8.46 12.38 -30.96
CA VAL A 731 -8.76 11.58 -29.79
C VAL A 731 -10.17 11.05 -29.92
N GLY A 732 -10.37 9.74 -29.87
CA GLY A 732 -11.68 9.09 -29.90
C GLY A 732 -12.45 9.26 -28.58
N LEU A 733 -11.74 9.07 -27.47
CA LEU A 733 -12.29 9.19 -26.13
C LEU A 733 -11.40 10.06 -25.25
N ALA A 734 -11.97 10.84 -24.35
CA ALA A 734 -11.24 11.62 -23.35
C ALA A 734 -11.64 11.24 -21.92
N GLN A 735 -10.69 11.31 -21.02
CA GLN A 735 -10.87 11.07 -19.59
C GLN A 735 -9.98 12.04 -18.79
N PHE A 736 -10.36 12.43 -17.59
CA PHE A 736 -9.61 13.38 -16.79
C PHE A 736 -9.83 13.18 -15.30
N PHE A 737 -8.88 13.67 -14.50
CA PHE A 737 -9.04 13.73 -13.04
C PHE A 737 -9.93 14.90 -12.66
N ALA A 738 -10.80 14.69 -11.67
CA ALA A 738 -11.71 15.72 -11.17
C ALA A 738 -11.99 15.52 -9.67
N ASN A 739 -12.26 16.61 -8.95
CA ASN A 739 -12.83 16.57 -7.59
C ASN A 739 -14.31 16.19 -7.66
N ALA A 740 -14.59 14.95 -8.04
CA ALA A 740 -15.90 14.55 -8.55
C ALA A 740 -16.87 14.05 -7.47
N VAL A 741 -16.42 13.55 -6.32
CA VAL A 741 -17.32 12.88 -5.38
C VAL A 741 -17.11 13.28 -3.93
N ASN A 742 -18.22 13.30 -3.18
CA ASN A 742 -18.21 13.26 -1.73
C ASN A 742 -18.59 11.87 -1.28
N THR A 743 -17.82 11.29 -0.33
CA THR A 743 -18.05 9.94 0.15
C THR A 743 -18.11 9.90 1.66
N THR A 744 -18.93 8.99 2.20
CA THR A 744 -18.92 8.64 3.62
C THR A 744 -18.55 7.18 3.77
N ASN A 745 -17.55 6.90 4.62
CA ASN A 745 -17.17 5.56 5.02
C ASN A 745 -17.34 5.41 6.53
N LYS A 746 -18.07 4.42 6.98
CA LYS A 746 -18.29 4.11 8.39
C LYS A 746 -18.11 2.62 8.64
N GLY A 747 -17.69 2.27 9.85
CA GLY A 747 -17.49 0.85 10.15
C GLY A 747 -17.04 0.59 11.57
N ILE A 748 -16.69 -0.66 11.77
CA ILE A 748 -16.28 -1.24 13.06
C ILE A 748 -15.03 -2.06 12.84
N ASP A 749 -14.00 -1.81 13.63
CA ASP A 749 -12.82 -2.67 13.75
C ASP A 749 -12.88 -3.45 15.06
N LEU A 750 -12.64 -4.74 15.01
CA LEU A 750 -12.66 -5.66 16.15
C LEU A 750 -11.34 -6.42 16.23
N VAL A 751 -10.78 -6.53 17.43
CA VAL A 751 -9.62 -7.39 17.71
C VAL A 751 -9.86 -8.14 19.01
N PHE A 752 -9.64 -9.43 18.99
CA PHE A 752 -9.66 -10.32 20.15
C PHE A 752 -8.37 -11.14 20.12
N ASP A 753 -7.49 -10.96 21.09
CA ASP A 753 -6.24 -11.70 21.21
C ASP A 753 -6.18 -12.42 22.55
N TYR A 754 -6.21 -13.75 22.49
CA TYR A 754 -5.99 -14.62 23.62
C TYR A 754 -4.68 -15.38 23.45
N ASN A 755 -3.75 -15.17 24.38
CA ASN A 755 -2.45 -15.82 24.37
C ASN A 755 -2.13 -16.40 25.75
N ARG A 756 -2.01 -17.73 25.84
CA ARG A 756 -1.72 -18.42 27.07
C ARG A 756 -0.59 -19.44 26.92
N LYS A 757 0.39 -19.34 27.81
CA LYS A 757 1.46 -20.34 27.98
C LYS A 757 1.17 -21.16 29.24
N PHE A 758 1.27 -22.47 29.16
CA PHE A 758 1.08 -23.38 30.29
C PHE A 758 2.07 -24.55 30.19
N GLY A 759 3.06 -24.56 31.09
CA GLY A 759 4.22 -25.44 31.00
C GLY A 759 4.96 -25.26 29.66
N VAL A 760 5.11 -26.34 28.92
CA VAL A 760 5.76 -26.36 27.60
C VAL A 760 4.83 -26.07 26.42
N ASN A 761 3.56 -25.83 26.72
CA ASN A 761 2.53 -25.58 25.72
C ASN A 761 2.22 -24.09 25.62
N ARG A 762 1.83 -23.65 24.42
CA ARG A 762 1.33 -22.31 24.13
C ARG A 762 0.10 -22.42 23.25
N ILE A 763 -0.94 -21.66 23.57
CA ILE A 763 -2.10 -21.46 22.69
C ILE A 763 -2.23 -19.96 22.42
N ARG A 764 -2.42 -19.61 21.17
CA ARG A 764 -2.85 -18.26 20.77
C ARG A 764 -4.09 -18.37 19.90
N LEU A 765 -5.09 -17.56 20.22
CA LEU A 765 -6.28 -17.36 19.41
C LEU A 765 -6.36 -15.86 19.11
N LEU A 766 -6.25 -15.49 17.85
CA LEU A 766 -6.38 -14.13 17.37
C LEU A 766 -7.58 -14.08 16.43
N ALA A 767 -8.59 -13.28 16.78
CA ALA A 767 -9.72 -12.99 15.91
C ALA A 767 -9.74 -11.48 15.63
N MET A 768 -9.85 -11.12 14.36
CA MET A 768 -9.84 -9.72 13.90
C MET A 768 -10.92 -9.52 12.86
N GLY A 769 -11.48 -8.33 12.79
CA GLY A 769 -12.49 -8.02 11.79
C GLY A 769 -12.58 -6.55 11.46
N ASN A 770 -12.91 -6.25 10.21
CA ASN A 770 -13.37 -4.96 9.74
C ASN A 770 -14.73 -5.15 9.05
N ILE A 771 -15.72 -4.39 9.50
CA ILE A 771 -17.06 -4.32 8.91
C ILE A 771 -17.28 -2.88 8.52
N GLN A 772 -17.57 -2.61 7.26
CA GLN A 772 -17.65 -1.26 6.75
C GLN A 772 -18.71 -1.08 5.68
N GLU A 773 -19.13 0.16 5.51
CA GLU A 773 -20.01 0.61 4.44
C GLU A 773 -19.48 1.94 3.89
N MET A 774 -19.28 2.03 2.57
CA MET A 774 -18.97 3.26 1.88
C MET A 774 -20.16 3.68 1.03
N THR A 775 -20.49 4.98 1.07
CA THR A 775 -21.53 5.59 0.24
C THR A 775 -20.95 6.76 -0.56
N ILE A 776 -21.47 6.97 -1.76
CA ILE A 776 -21.27 8.21 -2.52
C ILE A 776 -22.44 9.12 -2.17
N ASP A 777 -22.14 10.22 -1.46
CA ASP A 777 -23.14 11.14 -0.94
C ASP A 777 -23.54 12.20 -1.98
N LYS A 778 -22.60 12.57 -2.86
CA LYS A 778 -22.79 13.58 -3.88
C LYS A 778 -21.78 13.40 -5.01
N ILE A 779 -22.24 13.62 -6.26
CA ILE A 779 -21.38 13.76 -7.43
C ILE A 779 -21.32 15.25 -7.79
N ASN A 780 -20.11 15.81 -7.89
CA ASN A 780 -19.87 17.22 -8.20
C ASN A 780 -19.62 17.36 -9.71
N VAL A 781 -20.67 17.33 -10.51
CA VAL A 781 -20.57 17.42 -11.96
C VAL A 781 -20.23 18.87 -12.37
N PRO A 782 -19.24 19.11 -13.24
CA PRO A 782 -18.95 20.41 -13.81
C PRO A 782 -20.15 20.97 -14.58
N GLU A 783 -20.31 22.31 -14.59
CA GLU A 783 -21.50 22.96 -15.15
C GLU A 783 -21.79 22.58 -16.60
N LYS A 784 -20.75 22.52 -17.45
CA LYS A 784 -20.89 22.18 -18.89
C LYS A 784 -21.28 20.72 -19.16
N LEU A 785 -21.05 19.83 -18.18
CA LEU A 785 -21.39 18.41 -18.24
C LEU A 785 -22.60 18.05 -17.38
N ASN A 786 -23.31 19.07 -16.86
CA ASN A 786 -24.48 18.91 -15.98
C ASN A 786 -25.80 19.25 -16.66
N ASP A 787 -25.81 19.41 -17.96
CA ASP A 787 -26.96 19.81 -18.75
C ASP A 787 -27.95 18.66 -19.01
N THR A 788 -27.45 17.44 -19.17
CA THR A 788 -28.28 16.22 -19.38
C THR A 788 -27.97 15.14 -18.34
N GLU A 789 -28.87 14.18 -18.18
CA GLU A 789 -28.64 13.03 -17.34
C GLU A 789 -27.56 12.13 -17.94
N SER A 790 -27.49 12.02 -19.26
CA SER A 790 -26.47 11.26 -19.98
C SER A 790 -25.07 11.81 -19.69
N HIS A 791 -24.85 13.12 -19.80
CA HIS A 791 -23.56 13.74 -19.55
C HIS A 791 -23.11 13.60 -18.08
N ARG A 792 -24.06 13.74 -17.14
CA ARG A 792 -23.78 13.48 -15.71
C ARG A 792 -23.30 12.05 -15.47
N LYS A 793 -23.95 11.08 -16.14
CA LYS A 793 -23.54 9.67 -16.02
C LYS A 793 -22.23 9.36 -16.77
N GLN A 794 -21.97 10.01 -17.90
CA GLN A 794 -20.67 9.93 -18.58
C GLN A 794 -19.55 10.51 -17.71
N PHE A 795 -19.80 11.60 -16.97
CA PHE A 795 -18.80 12.19 -16.10
C PHE A 795 -18.37 11.24 -14.97
N LEU A 796 -19.30 10.53 -14.36
CA LEU A 796 -19.02 9.47 -13.39
C LEU A 796 -20.07 8.37 -13.52
N SER A 797 -19.77 7.41 -14.37
CA SER A 797 -20.66 6.32 -14.70
C SER A 797 -20.98 5.44 -13.49
N ASP A 798 -22.07 4.67 -13.58
CA ASP A 798 -22.43 3.69 -12.54
C ASP A 798 -21.28 2.69 -12.33
N ARG A 799 -20.52 2.36 -13.38
CA ARG A 799 -19.35 1.49 -13.34
C ARG A 799 -18.20 2.12 -12.54
N GLU A 800 -17.83 3.39 -12.79
CA GLU A 800 -16.80 4.08 -12.04
C GLU A 800 -17.20 4.25 -10.56
N GLN A 801 -18.47 4.51 -10.28
CA GLN A 801 -18.99 4.52 -8.91
C GLN A 801 -18.85 3.15 -8.24
N ALA A 802 -19.15 2.07 -8.96
CA ALA A 802 -18.99 0.71 -8.45
C ALA A 802 -17.53 0.38 -8.09
N PHE A 803 -16.54 0.85 -8.84
CA PHE A 803 -15.12 0.69 -8.51
C PHE A 803 -14.72 1.42 -7.22
N ILE A 804 -15.24 2.62 -7.00
CA ILE A 804 -15.03 3.37 -5.76
C ILE A 804 -15.57 2.58 -4.57
N LEU A 805 -16.80 2.06 -4.68
CA LEU A 805 -17.46 1.31 -3.61
C LEU A 805 -16.86 -0.09 -3.37
N ALA A 806 -16.27 -0.69 -4.41
CA ALA A 806 -15.63 -2.01 -4.35
C ALA A 806 -14.17 -1.99 -3.90
N SER A 807 -13.64 -0.85 -3.43
CA SER A 807 -12.24 -0.71 -3.02
C SER A 807 -11.83 -1.62 -1.86
N ALA A 808 -12.80 -2.13 -1.09
CA ALA A 808 -12.60 -3.17 -0.08
C ALA A 808 -13.87 -4.01 0.13
N PRO A 809 -13.75 -5.27 0.56
CA PRO A 809 -14.90 -6.05 0.99
C PRO A 809 -15.63 -5.36 2.16
N PRO A 810 -16.97 -5.31 2.17
CA PRO A 810 -17.71 -4.70 3.26
C PRO A 810 -17.53 -5.44 4.60
N VAL A 811 -17.15 -6.70 4.56
CA VAL A 811 -16.82 -7.51 5.74
C VAL A 811 -15.56 -8.30 5.45
N LYS A 812 -14.57 -8.16 6.32
CA LYS A 812 -13.36 -8.96 6.30
C LYS A 812 -13.03 -9.42 7.70
N LEU A 813 -12.99 -10.75 7.91
CA LEU A 813 -12.72 -11.35 9.22
C LEU A 813 -11.52 -12.28 9.09
N GLY A 814 -10.68 -12.31 10.13
CA GLY A 814 -9.54 -13.22 10.25
C GLY A 814 -9.58 -13.95 11.58
N PHE A 815 -9.41 -15.27 11.57
CA PHE A 815 -9.29 -16.10 12.76
C PHE A 815 -7.99 -16.90 12.63
N ASN A 816 -7.10 -16.74 13.59
CA ASN A 816 -5.83 -17.47 13.64
C ASN A 816 -5.75 -18.25 14.94
N LEU A 817 -5.60 -19.57 14.84
CA LEU A 817 -5.39 -20.47 15.96
C LEU A 817 -3.98 -21.07 15.86
N GLU A 818 -3.18 -20.87 16.89
CA GLU A 818 -1.83 -21.40 17.00
C GLU A 818 -1.70 -22.29 18.25
N TYR A 819 -1.08 -23.43 18.08
CA TYR A 819 -0.66 -24.30 19.17
C TYR A 819 0.85 -24.57 19.09
N GLY A 820 1.53 -24.32 20.18
CA GLY A 820 2.96 -24.60 20.33
C GLY A 820 3.20 -25.68 21.38
N TYR A 821 4.09 -26.61 21.08
CA TYR A 821 4.60 -27.62 22.00
C TYR A 821 6.12 -27.68 21.94
N LYS A 822 6.79 -27.23 23.00
CA LYS A 822 8.28 -27.14 23.00
C LYS A 822 8.79 -26.35 21.79
N LYS A 823 9.43 -27.07 20.85
CA LYS A 823 10.04 -26.54 19.62
C LYS A 823 9.11 -26.63 18.39
N LEU A 824 7.96 -27.21 18.55
CA LEU A 824 7.00 -27.41 17.46
C LEU A 824 5.86 -26.40 17.58
N GLY A 825 5.43 -25.84 16.47
CA GLY A 825 4.23 -25.04 16.35
C GLY A 825 3.38 -25.51 15.17
N ILE A 826 2.08 -25.44 15.33
CA ILE A 826 1.11 -25.64 14.26
C ILE A 826 0.06 -24.54 14.35
N GLY A 827 -0.38 -24.05 13.23
CA GLY A 827 -1.44 -23.05 13.18
C GLY A 827 -2.35 -23.21 11.97
N THR A 828 -3.52 -22.64 12.10
CA THR A 828 -4.47 -22.48 11.02
C THR A 828 -5.06 -21.09 11.04
N ARG A 829 -5.27 -20.53 9.84
CA ARG A 829 -5.93 -19.23 9.66
C ARG A 829 -7.16 -19.42 8.78
N PHE A 830 -8.24 -18.81 9.19
CA PHE A 830 -9.46 -18.69 8.41
C PHE A 830 -9.69 -17.22 8.10
N THR A 831 -9.83 -16.89 6.83
CA THR A 831 -10.13 -15.52 6.39
C THR A 831 -11.44 -15.51 5.63
N TYR A 832 -12.36 -14.65 6.07
CA TYR A 832 -13.64 -14.41 5.40
C TYR A 832 -13.56 -13.12 4.61
N PHE A 833 -13.97 -13.18 3.36
CA PHE A 833 -14.15 -12.03 2.46
C PHE A 833 -15.63 -11.90 2.14
N GLY A 834 -16.21 -10.74 2.43
CA GLY A 834 -17.61 -10.43 2.16
C GLY A 834 -17.90 -10.29 0.67
N LYS A 835 -19.17 -10.29 0.33
CA LYS A 835 -19.68 -10.12 -1.04
C LYS A 835 -19.31 -8.75 -1.60
N ILE A 836 -18.83 -8.71 -2.85
CA ILE A 836 -18.59 -7.49 -3.62
C ILE A 836 -19.38 -7.56 -4.93
N LYS A 837 -19.84 -6.39 -5.41
CA LYS A 837 -20.45 -6.20 -6.71
C LYS A 837 -19.67 -5.14 -7.48
N ILE A 838 -19.39 -5.40 -8.74
CA ILE A 838 -18.89 -4.42 -9.71
C ILE A 838 -19.73 -4.51 -11.00
N LEU A 839 -19.51 -3.57 -11.91
CA LEU A 839 -20.19 -3.48 -13.19
C LEU A 839 -19.18 -3.61 -14.33
N GLY A 840 -19.61 -4.17 -15.44
CA GLY A 840 -18.82 -4.35 -16.65
C GLY A 840 -18.92 -3.18 -17.63
N TYR A 841 -18.43 -3.44 -18.84
CA TYR A 841 -18.33 -2.44 -19.92
C TYR A 841 -19.58 -2.35 -20.83
N GLY A 842 -20.69 -3.00 -20.48
CA GLY A 842 -21.91 -2.93 -21.28
C GLY A 842 -22.24 -1.50 -21.74
N GLU A 843 -23.38 -1.24 -22.31
CA GLU A 843 -23.79 0.06 -22.88
C GLU A 843 -23.86 1.20 -21.84
N ASP A 844 -22.72 1.54 -21.24
CA ASP A 844 -22.59 2.51 -20.15
C ASP A 844 -22.67 3.97 -20.62
N GLY A 845 -22.30 4.24 -21.88
CA GLY A 845 -22.28 5.57 -22.47
C GLY A 845 -23.65 6.18 -22.75
N LEU A 846 -24.72 5.40 -22.60
CA LEU A 846 -26.09 5.85 -22.96
C LEU A 846 -26.92 6.36 -21.77
N GLY A 847 -26.30 6.53 -20.60
CA GLY A 847 -26.99 6.99 -19.41
C GLY A 847 -27.86 5.94 -18.72
N ILE A 848 -27.69 4.67 -19.04
CA ILE A 848 -28.30 3.51 -18.38
C ILE A 848 -27.23 2.68 -17.66
N ALA A 849 -27.66 1.89 -16.68
CA ALA A 849 -26.74 0.92 -16.05
C ALA A 849 -26.20 -0.05 -17.12
N PRO A 850 -24.93 -0.49 -17.02
CA PRO A 850 -24.33 -1.38 -18.00
C PRO A 850 -25.18 -2.63 -18.25
N GLN A 851 -25.38 -2.97 -19.51
CA GLN A 851 -26.19 -4.10 -19.96
C GLN A 851 -25.50 -4.85 -21.10
N VAL A 852 -25.74 -6.14 -21.17
CA VAL A 852 -25.21 -7.02 -22.22
C VAL A 852 -26.32 -7.84 -22.87
N PRO A 853 -26.24 -8.13 -24.18
CA PRO A 853 -27.21 -8.98 -24.85
C PRO A 853 -27.29 -10.38 -24.22
N ASN A 854 -28.48 -10.95 -24.12
CA ASN A 854 -28.67 -12.32 -23.71
C ASN A 854 -28.30 -13.32 -24.84
N ASP A 855 -28.21 -14.61 -24.52
CA ASP A 855 -27.76 -15.68 -25.43
C ASP A 855 -28.52 -15.77 -26.75
N ASP A 856 -29.81 -15.43 -26.77
CA ASP A 856 -30.67 -15.52 -27.94
C ASP A 856 -30.89 -14.15 -28.65
N ASN A 857 -30.21 -13.10 -28.20
CA ASN A 857 -30.35 -11.73 -28.71
C ASN A 857 -31.78 -11.18 -28.64
N THR A 858 -32.62 -11.69 -27.74
CA THR A 858 -34.04 -11.20 -27.60
C THR A 858 -34.19 -10.10 -26.56
N GLY A 859 -33.12 -9.86 -25.75
CA GLY A 859 -33.14 -8.87 -24.68
C GLY A 859 -31.75 -8.63 -24.10
N TYR A 860 -31.73 -7.86 -23.01
CA TYR A 860 -30.50 -7.49 -22.31
C TYR A 860 -30.53 -7.98 -20.87
N LEU A 861 -29.33 -8.28 -20.34
CA LEU A 861 -29.08 -8.64 -18.95
C LEU A 861 -28.21 -7.53 -18.30
N PRO A 862 -28.35 -7.29 -17.00
CA PRO A 862 -27.43 -6.41 -16.29
C PRO A 862 -25.98 -6.91 -16.40
N ASP A 863 -25.06 -6.04 -16.80
CA ASP A 863 -23.62 -6.35 -16.83
C ASP A 863 -23.01 -6.18 -15.44
N GLU A 864 -23.38 -7.10 -14.57
CA GLU A 864 -23.02 -7.11 -13.15
C GLU A 864 -22.19 -8.33 -12.80
N TYR A 865 -21.09 -8.11 -12.09
CA TYR A 865 -20.26 -9.19 -11.54
C TYR A 865 -20.41 -9.23 -10.03
N ILE A 866 -20.91 -10.37 -9.55
CA ILE A 866 -21.18 -10.60 -8.14
C ILE A 866 -20.18 -11.62 -7.62
N TYR A 867 -19.21 -11.13 -6.86
CA TYR A 867 -18.25 -11.96 -6.12
C TYR A 867 -18.85 -12.29 -4.75
N ASN A 868 -19.46 -13.48 -4.63
CA ASN A 868 -20.07 -13.93 -3.38
C ASN A 868 -19.01 -14.14 -2.30
N SER A 869 -19.43 -14.10 -1.04
CA SER A 869 -18.53 -14.25 0.10
C SER A 869 -17.78 -15.60 0.08
N LYS A 870 -16.52 -15.55 0.48
CA LYS A 870 -15.60 -16.71 0.49
C LYS A 870 -14.91 -16.86 1.85
N TRP A 871 -14.67 -18.12 2.21
CA TRP A 871 -13.76 -18.50 3.30
C TRP A 871 -12.48 -19.08 2.71
N VAL A 872 -11.35 -18.57 3.13
CA VAL A 872 -10.02 -19.09 2.76
C VAL A 872 -9.38 -19.68 4.01
N THR A 873 -8.79 -20.87 3.88
CA THR A 873 -8.16 -21.60 4.98
C THR A 873 -6.69 -21.80 4.70
N ASP A 874 -5.83 -21.34 5.59
CA ASP A 874 -4.39 -21.57 5.56
C ASP A 874 -4.01 -22.52 6.70
N ILE A 875 -2.98 -23.35 6.48
CA ILE A 875 -2.39 -24.23 7.51
C ILE A 875 -0.87 -24.12 7.46
N TYR A 876 -0.24 -24.08 8.61
CA TYR A 876 1.22 -23.98 8.70
C TYR A 876 1.76 -24.71 9.93
N ALA A 877 3.02 -25.12 9.82
CA ALA A 877 3.77 -25.72 10.91
C ALA A 877 5.16 -25.11 10.98
N SER A 878 5.70 -25.01 12.18
CA SER A 878 7.05 -24.51 12.46
C SER A 878 7.80 -25.49 13.35
N CYS A 879 9.10 -25.64 13.13
CA CYS A 879 9.97 -26.46 13.96
C CYS A 879 11.32 -25.77 14.16
N GLN A 880 11.69 -25.55 15.41
CA GLN A 880 13.03 -25.13 15.77
C GLN A 880 13.95 -26.35 15.87
N ILE A 881 14.65 -26.68 14.78
CA ILE A 881 15.53 -27.84 14.66
C ILE A 881 16.70 -27.72 15.65
N THR A 882 17.41 -26.61 15.58
CA THR A 882 18.51 -26.27 16.50
C THR A 882 18.23 -24.90 17.13
N LYS A 883 19.14 -24.41 17.98
CA LYS A 883 19.04 -23.04 18.49
C LYS A 883 19.11 -21.99 17.37
N ASN A 884 19.79 -22.34 16.27
CA ASN A 884 20.11 -21.44 15.17
C ASN A 884 19.29 -21.69 13.89
N LEU A 885 18.55 -22.79 13.81
CA LEU A 885 17.81 -23.19 12.60
C LEU A 885 16.33 -23.40 12.90
N ASN A 886 15.48 -22.68 12.18
CA ASN A 886 14.04 -22.83 12.18
C ASN A 886 13.54 -23.22 10.78
N ILE A 887 12.56 -24.12 10.71
CA ILE A 887 11.87 -24.51 9.48
C ILE A 887 10.38 -24.17 9.63
N ASN A 888 9.81 -23.52 8.63
CA ASN A 888 8.38 -23.27 8.53
C ASN A 888 7.89 -23.83 7.20
N VAL A 889 6.78 -24.56 7.24
CA VAL A 889 6.13 -25.12 6.04
C VAL A 889 4.63 -24.90 6.15
N GLY A 890 3.96 -24.81 5.03
CA GLY A 890 2.51 -24.67 5.06
C GLY A 890 1.88 -24.56 3.68
N VAL A 891 0.57 -24.38 3.71
CA VAL A 891 -0.27 -24.21 2.54
C VAL A 891 -1.23 -23.06 2.80
N ASP A 892 -1.13 -21.99 2.02
CA ASP A 892 -2.14 -20.94 1.96
C ASP A 892 -3.24 -21.37 0.99
N ASN A 893 -4.48 -21.05 1.33
CA ASN A 893 -5.68 -21.43 0.58
C ASN A 893 -5.77 -22.95 0.32
N LEU A 894 -5.68 -23.72 1.38
CA LEU A 894 -5.66 -25.20 1.37
C LEU A 894 -6.80 -25.82 0.54
N LEU A 895 -7.96 -25.18 0.52
CA LEU A 895 -9.15 -25.67 -0.18
C LEU A 895 -9.25 -25.19 -1.64
N ASN A 896 -8.23 -24.52 -2.16
CA ASN A 896 -8.16 -23.99 -3.52
C ASN A 896 -9.39 -23.13 -3.90
N ILE A 897 -9.77 -22.20 -3.02
CA ILE A 897 -10.92 -21.30 -3.22
C ILE A 897 -10.52 -20.18 -4.17
N HIS A 898 -11.39 -19.88 -5.12
CA HIS A 898 -11.25 -18.76 -6.08
C HIS A 898 -12.40 -17.76 -5.94
N PRO A 899 -12.23 -16.51 -6.41
CA PRO A 899 -13.35 -15.61 -6.66
C PRO A 899 -14.38 -16.26 -7.59
N ASP A 900 -15.58 -15.73 -7.62
CA ASP A 900 -16.55 -16.08 -8.67
C ASP A 900 -16.06 -15.53 -10.02
N LEU A 901 -16.53 -16.11 -11.11
CA LEU A 901 -16.16 -15.62 -12.44
C LEU A 901 -16.75 -14.23 -12.68
N GLY A 902 -15.96 -13.35 -13.25
CA GLY A 902 -16.38 -12.04 -13.77
C GLY A 902 -17.11 -12.20 -15.12
N ALA A 903 -18.22 -12.91 -15.12
CA ALA A 903 -19.01 -13.22 -16.30
C ALA A 903 -20.50 -13.12 -15.99
N VAL A 904 -21.29 -12.68 -16.96
CA VAL A 904 -22.76 -12.59 -16.84
C VAL A 904 -23.35 -13.90 -17.37
N LYS A 905 -24.00 -14.64 -16.47
CA LYS A 905 -24.65 -15.92 -16.85
C LYS A 905 -25.83 -15.65 -17.82
N GLY A 906 -25.81 -16.31 -18.96
CA GLY A 906 -26.81 -16.16 -20.01
C GLY A 906 -26.54 -15.03 -21.00
N ALA A 907 -25.42 -14.35 -20.87
CA ALA A 907 -24.95 -13.39 -21.86
C ALA A 907 -24.21 -14.06 -23.00
N LYS A 908 -24.48 -13.67 -24.26
CA LYS A 908 -23.99 -14.34 -25.45
C LYS A 908 -22.52 -14.04 -25.75
N TRP A 909 -22.11 -12.79 -25.71
CA TRP A 909 -20.79 -12.36 -26.19
C TRP A 909 -19.86 -11.84 -25.09
N TRP A 910 -20.30 -11.99 -23.82
CA TRP A 910 -19.76 -11.23 -22.71
C TRP A 910 -19.28 -12.10 -21.56
N ALA A 911 -18.69 -13.27 -21.87
CA ALA A 911 -18.23 -14.19 -20.85
C ALA A 911 -17.24 -13.53 -19.86
N PHE A 912 -16.43 -12.57 -20.32
CA PHE A 912 -15.43 -11.86 -19.50
C PHE A 912 -15.31 -10.41 -19.91
N ASN A 913 -16.42 -9.65 -19.90
CA ASN A 913 -16.46 -8.21 -20.18
C ASN A 913 -16.14 -7.38 -18.91
N ASN A 914 -15.22 -7.86 -18.10
CA ASN A 914 -14.74 -7.18 -16.91
C ASN A 914 -13.52 -6.29 -17.23
N GLU A 915 -13.07 -5.50 -16.26
CA GLU A 915 -11.97 -4.54 -16.44
C GLU A 915 -10.68 -5.19 -16.93
N THR A 916 -10.34 -6.36 -16.39
CA THR A 916 -9.09 -7.04 -16.70
C THR A 916 -9.18 -8.02 -17.86
N GLY A 917 -10.42 -8.36 -18.29
CA GLY A 917 -10.71 -9.37 -19.31
C GLY A 917 -10.18 -10.76 -18.96
N GLY A 918 -9.97 -11.03 -17.68
CA GLY A 918 -9.61 -12.32 -17.10
C GLY A 918 -10.80 -13.01 -16.45
N PRO A 919 -10.60 -14.15 -15.78
CA PRO A 919 -11.70 -14.87 -15.15
C PRO A 919 -12.35 -14.11 -14.00
N TRP A 920 -11.68 -13.13 -13.41
CA TRP A 920 -12.19 -12.25 -12.34
C TRP A 920 -11.38 -10.94 -12.25
N ASP A 921 -11.97 -9.95 -11.61
CA ASP A 921 -11.25 -8.74 -11.18
C ASP A 921 -10.68 -8.89 -9.76
N ALA A 922 -9.55 -8.26 -9.49
CA ALA A 922 -8.84 -8.35 -8.22
C ALA A 922 -9.44 -7.43 -7.12
N VAL A 923 -10.76 -7.57 -6.86
CA VAL A 923 -11.47 -6.70 -5.90
C VAL A 923 -11.67 -7.34 -4.53
N GLN A 924 -11.99 -8.62 -4.46
CA GLN A 924 -12.38 -9.30 -3.23
C GLN A 924 -11.22 -10.00 -2.54
N MET A 925 -10.56 -10.91 -3.21
CA MET A 925 -9.48 -11.76 -2.71
C MET A 925 -8.52 -12.12 -3.85
N GLY A 926 -7.35 -12.66 -3.51
CA GLY A 926 -6.40 -13.18 -4.51
C GLY A 926 -6.99 -14.37 -5.26
N GLY A 927 -6.76 -14.42 -6.58
CA GLY A 927 -7.35 -15.41 -7.48
C GLY A 927 -6.51 -16.67 -7.74
N ASN A 928 -5.24 -16.73 -7.31
CA ASN A 928 -4.29 -17.74 -7.76
C ASN A 928 -4.47 -19.15 -7.15
N GLY A 929 -5.40 -19.33 -6.20
CA GLY A 929 -5.69 -20.63 -5.61
C GLY A 929 -4.70 -21.06 -4.54
N MET A 930 -4.49 -22.39 -4.42
CA MET A 930 -3.67 -22.99 -3.37
C MET A 930 -2.18 -22.73 -3.59
N ARG A 931 -1.47 -22.27 -2.53
CA ARG A 931 -0.03 -21.98 -2.55
C ARG A 931 0.70 -22.74 -1.45
N MET A 932 1.68 -23.54 -1.81
CA MET A 932 2.56 -24.25 -0.87
C MET A 932 3.82 -23.46 -0.58
N PHE A 933 4.40 -23.59 0.61
CA PHE A 933 5.65 -22.94 0.95
C PHE A 933 6.53 -23.74 1.91
N ALA A 934 7.82 -23.46 1.83
CA ALA A 934 8.82 -23.86 2.79
C ALA A 934 9.78 -22.70 3.05
N ARG A 935 10.17 -22.49 4.31
CA ARG A 935 11.07 -21.43 4.73
C ARG A 935 12.10 -21.95 5.73
N LEU A 936 13.35 -21.61 5.50
CA LEU A 936 14.47 -21.86 6.40
C LEU A 936 14.92 -20.52 6.99
N GLY A 937 14.95 -20.44 8.31
CA GLY A 937 15.44 -19.28 9.05
C GLY A 937 16.67 -19.65 9.87
N PHE A 938 17.73 -18.87 9.71
CA PHE A 938 18.98 -19.02 10.44
C PHE A 938 19.18 -17.80 11.34
N VAL A 939 19.65 -18.02 12.57
CA VAL A 939 20.01 -16.97 13.53
C VAL A 939 21.35 -17.33 14.17
N PHE A 940 22.33 -16.43 14.06
CA PHE A 940 23.70 -16.62 14.57
C PHE A 940 24.13 -15.50 15.51
#